data_f0029ba407d80d629aa029a3f87ef59c
#
_entry.id   f0029ba407d80d629aa029a3f87ef59c
#
_cell.length_a   1.000
_cell.length_b   1.000
_cell.length_c   1.000
_cell.angle_alpha   90.00
_cell.angle_beta   90.00
_cell.angle_gamma   90.00
#
_symmetry.space_group_name_H-M   'P 1'
#
loop_
_entity.id
_entity.type
_entity.pdbx_description
1 polymer ?
#
loop_
_entity_poly.entity_id
_entity_poly.type
_entity_poly.pdbx_seq_one_letter_code
_entity_poly.pdbx_strand_id
1 'polypeptide(L)'
;MNRMYPSSILTLALASLPCAPALAQDGVPGDRSRAHAPRVPQGHQMKLDGRVDPDEWAPAGMLGSLTQVRPVEGVAPSHQTQVYFLQDGTTLHVGIVCLDEPDQVRARQMDRDAFVRFDDVVEMWFDTFRDQQSAYWFQITAGGSRGDALITSGGRGFNKRWDGVWDAKSRVTERGWEAEIAIPFQTLAFDSENSSWGFNLRRKRVANGEESRWSGAYEGNRFFLLTAGGVLGGLQNLDQGLGLEVVPYLRGDLMVPYRAGGHTTNGSLAMGGDVSLRPTPESNLRVTLATDFAETEVDERRINLTRFPLFFPEKRGFFLEDAGIFEFGAPGNRRGLVPFFSRTIGRSSDGQPVPITAGAKYSARLGDWNVGLLDVLVEDWGEGSDVPQKNFSVARVTRRMGEEGLVGVIATHGLADARGTSTTLGLDMRLSDGEFLGEGRPAALWAYGLFSENKEQGEEATRGGAFGLEGTLRTREWRHELQVNQVDKDFDPALGFVRRTGILDMGWESNFRKQLGEDGMLRSVNASVAIDATQDLEGTEDSWTLPIQPLGLEFQSEDELEYEVHQIVENISEAYDLTDGVPVAPGRYEMTRHFLSLESSDRRDYSGEVELEWGDFFGGHMVRWRVTPMVIPGPNYRVGLSWSDASGSVPGGEFRAQAASLDLDFSFTPNLSWKNLLQYDTDSEDLGFQSRVRWIRSPGQNLFLVGQGGWTKYGLDSFERREQALSLKLSWSLRF
;
A
#
# COMPACT_ATOMS: atom_id res chain seq x y z
N MET A 1 27.55 21.29 48.36
CA MET A 1 28.08 22.15 47.28
C MET A 1 27.44 21.69 45.99
N ASN A 2 26.34 22.36 45.68
CA ASN A 2 25.53 22.08 44.47
C ASN A 2 26.33 22.54 43.23
N ARG A 3 26.54 21.63 42.27
CA ARG A 3 26.85 22.00 40.89
C ARG A 3 25.59 21.75 40.03
N MET A 4 24.91 22.83 39.74
CA MET A 4 23.92 22.92 38.66
C MET A 4 24.68 22.77 37.32
N TYR A 5 24.29 21.81 36.51
CA TYR A 5 24.58 21.78 35.08
C TYR A 5 23.52 22.58 34.34
N PRO A 6 23.88 23.42 33.37
CA PRO A 6 22.90 24.15 32.58
C PRO A 6 22.30 23.23 31.54
N SER A 7 20.97 23.09 31.57
CA SER A 7 20.19 22.54 30.48
C SER A 7 20.34 23.42 29.24
N SER A 8 21.05 22.88 28.24
CA SER A 8 21.18 23.52 26.94
C SER A 8 19.86 23.34 26.18
N ILE A 9 18.97 24.30 26.32
CA ILE A 9 17.81 24.44 25.45
C ILE A 9 18.36 24.84 24.07
N LEU A 10 18.30 23.93 23.12
CA LEU A 10 18.60 24.21 21.72
C LEU A 10 17.47 25.09 21.16
N THR A 11 17.69 26.40 21.20
CA THR A 11 16.80 27.39 20.59
C THR A 11 17.01 27.30 19.08
N LEU A 12 16.10 26.59 18.40
CA LEU A 12 16.04 26.59 16.93
C LEU A 12 15.66 27.98 16.47
N ALA A 13 16.63 28.75 16.03
CA ALA A 13 16.40 30.02 15.34
C ALA A 13 15.81 29.73 13.93
N LEU A 14 14.51 29.92 13.77
CA LEU A 14 13.88 30.01 12.46
C LEU A 14 14.48 31.21 11.72
N ALA A 15 15.46 30.95 10.87
CA ALA A 15 15.96 31.92 9.92
C ALA A 15 14.88 32.16 8.86
N SER A 16 14.23 33.33 8.89
CA SER A 16 13.33 33.80 7.87
C SER A 16 14.08 34.04 6.55
N LEU A 17 13.90 33.12 5.60
CA LEU A 17 14.33 33.32 4.22
C LEU A 17 13.40 34.32 3.54
N PRO A 18 13.95 35.32 2.83
CA PRO A 18 13.12 36.32 2.14
C PRO A 18 12.40 35.66 0.96
N CYS A 19 11.07 35.72 0.98
CA CYS A 19 10.21 35.33 -0.13
C CYS A 19 10.32 36.40 -1.23
N ALA A 20 10.92 36.07 -2.36
CA ALA A 20 10.86 36.88 -3.55
C ALA A 20 9.47 36.70 -4.21
N PRO A 21 8.79 37.77 -4.63
CA PRO A 21 7.49 37.64 -5.28
C PRO A 21 7.67 37.08 -6.69
N ALA A 22 7.17 35.87 -6.93
CA ALA A 22 7.01 35.32 -8.27
C ALA A 22 5.79 35.99 -8.92
N LEU A 23 5.99 36.52 -10.11
CA LEU A 23 4.94 37.11 -10.94
C LEU A 23 3.88 36.05 -11.26
N ALA A 24 2.64 36.33 -10.85
CA ALA A 24 1.49 35.53 -11.16
C ALA A 24 1.18 35.59 -12.66
N GLN A 25 1.07 34.44 -13.32
CA GLN A 25 0.29 34.33 -14.54
C GLN A 25 -1.13 33.96 -14.14
N ASP A 26 -2.06 34.83 -14.45
CA ASP A 26 -3.49 34.71 -14.18
C ASP A 26 -4.07 33.54 -14.97
N GLY A 27 -4.27 32.39 -14.31
CA GLY A 27 -5.16 31.31 -14.73
C GLY A 27 -6.51 31.52 -14.02
N VAL A 28 -7.58 31.55 -14.79
CA VAL A 28 -8.96 31.75 -14.29
C VAL A 28 -9.31 30.60 -13.33
N PRO A 29 -9.80 30.85 -12.10
CA PRO A 29 -10.26 29.79 -11.20
C PRO A 29 -11.52 29.14 -11.75
N GLY A 30 -11.42 27.86 -12.09
CA GLY A 30 -12.40 26.89 -11.76
C GLY A 30 -13.53 26.55 -12.73
N ASP A 31 -13.29 25.94 -13.86
CA ASP A 31 -14.27 24.97 -14.35
C ASP A 31 -13.63 23.58 -14.25
N ARG A 32 -13.97 22.82 -13.19
CA ARG A 32 -13.55 21.42 -13.07
C ARG A 32 -14.01 20.68 -14.32
N SER A 33 -13.12 19.92 -14.95
CA SER A 33 -13.44 19.11 -16.13
C SER A 33 -14.68 18.28 -15.89
N ARG A 34 -15.62 18.26 -16.85
CA ARG A 34 -16.91 17.57 -16.71
C ARG A 34 -17.09 16.54 -17.82
N ALA A 35 -17.54 15.37 -17.45
CA ALA A 35 -17.98 14.30 -18.35
C ALA A 35 -19.37 13.84 -17.95
N HIS A 36 -20.02 13.09 -18.84
CA HIS A 36 -21.38 12.61 -18.63
C HIS A 36 -21.51 11.15 -19.08
N ALA A 37 -22.18 10.32 -18.27
CA ALA A 37 -22.52 8.95 -18.58
C ALA A 37 -24.04 8.84 -18.86
N PRO A 38 -24.49 9.02 -20.10
CA PRO A 38 -25.91 8.92 -20.44
C PRO A 38 -26.40 7.48 -20.22
N ARG A 39 -27.71 7.35 -20.03
CA ARG A 39 -28.33 6.05 -19.92
C ARG A 39 -28.42 5.37 -21.29
N VAL A 40 -28.10 4.07 -21.33
CA VAL A 40 -28.24 3.22 -22.50
C VAL A 40 -29.69 3.28 -22.99
N PRO A 41 -29.96 3.58 -24.28
CA PRO A 41 -31.31 3.60 -24.83
C PRO A 41 -32.02 2.24 -24.71
N GLN A 42 -33.35 2.26 -24.57
CA GLN A 42 -34.11 1.03 -24.44
C GLN A 42 -33.95 0.14 -25.69
N GLY A 43 -33.60 -1.13 -25.47
CA GLY A 43 -33.35 -2.11 -26.53
C GLY A 43 -31.95 -2.07 -27.14
N HIS A 44 -31.12 -1.13 -26.76
CA HIS A 44 -29.70 -1.10 -27.11
C HIS A 44 -28.91 -2.11 -26.25
N GLN A 45 -28.07 -2.90 -26.88
CA GLN A 45 -27.29 -3.94 -26.18
C GLN A 45 -25.80 -3.59 -26.22
N MET A 46 -25.19 -3.59 -25.04
CA MET A 46 -23.75 -3.47 -24.89
C MET A 46 -23.10 -4.85 -24.94
N LYS A 47 -22.00 -4.97 -25.68
CA LYS A 47 -21.18 -6.18 -25.76
C LYS A 47 -19.82 -5.90 -25.20
N LEU A 48 -19.32 -6.78 -24.37
CA LEU A 48 -17.96 -6.70 -23.86
C LEU A 48 -17.08 -7.63 -24.70
N ASP A 49 -16.56 -7.14 -25.83
CA ASP A 49 -15.69 -7.92 -26.72
C ASP A 49 -14.30 -7.30 -26.96
N GLY A 50 -14.07 -6.10 -26.40
CA GLY A 50 -12.82 -5.35 -26.47
C GLY A 50 -12.71 -4.49 -27.73
N ARG A 51 -13.85 -4.24 -28.41
CA ARG A 51 -13.92 -3.38 -29.59
C ARG A 51 -14.95 -2.27 -29.35
N VAL A 52 -14.51 -1.04 -29.48
CA VAL A 52 -15.40 0.12 -29.39
C VAL A 52 -16.05 0.34 -30.76
N ASP A 53 -17.18 -0.34 -30.97
CA ASP A 53 -17.93 -0.22 -32.23
C ASP A 53 -18.67 1.14 -32.26
N PRO A 54 -18.52 1.94 -33.34
CA PRO A 54 -19.17 3.25 -33.44
C PRO A 54 -20.68 3.24 -33.31
N ASP A 55 -21.35 2.18 -33.80
CA ASP A 55 -22.82 2.08 -33.71
C ASP A 55 -23.26 1.73 -32.29
N GLU A 56 -22.50 0.88 -31.60
CA GLU A 56 -22.74 0.51 -30.21
C GLU A 56 -22.52 1.68 -29.24
N TRP A 57 -21.49 2.47 -29.47
CA TRP A 57 -21.12 3.59 -28.63
C TRP A 57 -21.66 4.95 -29.09
N ALA A 58 -22.51 4.97 -30.14
CA ALA A 58 -23.12 6.21 -30.66
C ALA A 58 -23.89 7.04 -29.62
N PRO A 59 -24.63 6.46 -28.62
CA PRO A 59 -25.34 7.24 -27.61
C PRO A 59 -24.45 7.68 -26.44
N ALA A 60 -23.17 7.32 -26.43
CA ALA A 60 -22.30 7.55 -25.29
C ALA A 60 -21.91 9.01 -25.08
N GLY A 61 -21.71 9.38 -23.83
CA GLY A 61 -21.01 10.62 -23.50
C GLY A 61 -19.50 10.45 -23.74
N MET A 62 -18.89 11.45 -24.34
CA MET A 62 -17.46 11.43 -24.66
C MET A 62 -16.69 12.31 -23.67
N LEU A 63 -15.55 11.82 -23.23
CA LEU A 63 -14.59 12.57 -22.42
C LEU A 63 -13.90 13.65 -23.28
N GLY A 64 -13.65 14.83 -22.70
CA GLY A 64 -12.81 15.82 -23.34
C GLY A 64 -11.36 15.36 -23.50
N SER A 65 -10.59 16.12 -24.28
CA SER A 65 -9.19 15.81 -24.57
C SER A 65 -8.34 15.70 -23.29
N LEU A 66 -7.39 14.78 -23.32
CA LEU A 66 -6.35 14.69 -22.29
C LEU A 66 -5.30 15.79 -22.50
N THR A 67 -4.57 16.10 -21.44
CA THR A 67 -3.42 17.00 -21.46
C THR A 67 -2.20 16.23 -21.00
N GLN A 68 -1.09 16.41 -21.69
CA GLN A 68 0.17 15.76 -21.34
C GLN A 68 0.73 16.33 -20.04
N VAL A 69 1.20 15.44 -19.17
CA VAL A 69 1.90 15.75 -17.93
C VAL A 69 3.39 15.51 -18.08
N ARG A 70 3.75 14.45 -18.82
CA ARG A 70 5.13 14.02 -19.14
C ARG A 70 5.22 13.57 -20.60
N PRO A 71 6.35 13.78 -21.27
CA PRO A 71 7.53 14.49 -20.81
C PRO A 71 7.34 16.01 -20.74
N VAL A 72 6.37 16.60 -21.46
CA VAL A 72 6.09 18.05 -21.50
C VAL A 72 4.76 18.36 -20.86
N GLU A 73 4.77 19.17 -19.81
CA GLU A 73 3.56 19.59 -19.12
C GLU A 73 2.73 20.58 -19.95
N GLY A 74 1.41 20.34 -20.01
CA GLY A 74 0.44 21.31 -20.52
C GLY A 74 0.22 21.29 -22.04
N VAL A 75 0.90 20.41 -22.79
CA VAL A 75 0.72 20.28 -24.23
C VAL A 75 -0.30 19.20 -24.58
N ALA A 76 -0.73 19.13 -25.84
CA ALA A 76 -1.56 18.04 -26.34
C ALA A 76 -0.79 16.72 -26.35
N PRO A 77 -1.44 15.56 -26.09
CA PRO A 77 -0.82 14.26 -26.21
C PRO A 77 -0.31 13.99 -27.64
N SER A 78 0.78 13.22 -27.74
CA SER A 78 1.32 12.82 -29.05
C SER A 78 0.30 12.00 -29.86
N HIS A 79 -0.52 11.22 -29.16
CA HIS A 79 -1.60 10.40 -29.70
C HIS A 79 -2.88 10.58 -28.90
N GLN A 80 -4.01 10.78 -29.61
CA GLN A 80 -5.29 11.02 -28.96
C GLN A 80 -5.82 9.76 -28.26
N THR A 81 -6.57 9.98 -27.17
CA THR A 81 -7.35 8.99 -26.48
C THR A 81 -8.81 9.43 -26.48
N GLN A 82 -9.69 8.55 -26.96
CA GLN A 82 -11.14 8.75 -26.92
C GLN A 82 -11.74 7.84 -25.86
N VAL A 83 -12.52 8.43 -24.95
CA VAL A 83 -13.14 7.67 -23.84
C VAL A 83 -14.64 7.96 -23.84
N TYR A 84 -15.42 6.90 -23.76
CA TYR A 84 -16.86 6.91 -23.84
C TYR A 84 -17.47 6.35 -22.57
N PHE A 85 -18.61 6.91 -22.14
CA PHE A 85 -19.35 6.47 -20.97
C PHE A 85 -20.80 6.20 -21.30
N LEU A 86 -21.33 5.08 -20.80
CA LEU A 86 -22.74 4.73 -20.79
C LEU A 86 -23.09 4.07 -19.45
N GLN A 87 -24.34 4.15 -19.04
CA GLN A 87 -24.83 3.38 -17.89
C GLN A 87 -26.22 2.81 -18.20
N ASP A 88 -26.49 1.57 -17.77
CA ASP A 88 -27.78 0.90 -17.99
C ASP A 88 -28.67 0.83 -16.72
N GLY A 89 -28.21 1.45 -15.63
CA GLY A 89 -28.83 1.42 -14.30
C GLY A 89 -28.19 0.38 -13.38
N THR A 90 -27.62 -0.70 -13.91
CA THR A 90 -26.94 -1.76 -13.13
C THR A 90 -25.43 -1.74 -13.31
N THR A 91 -24.95 -1.20 -14.42
CA THR A 91 -23.55 -1.26 -14.86
C THR A 91 -23.12 0.07 -15.46
N LEU A 92 -21.93 0.51 -15.09
CA LEU A 92 -21.19 1.55 -15.77
C LEU A 92 -20.33 0.91 -16.87
N HIS A 93 -20.54 1.33 -18.12
CA HIS A 93 -19.76 0.91 -19.28
C HIS A 93 -18.77 2.01 -19.66
N VAL A 94 -17.53 1.64 -19.91
CA VAL A 94 -16.47 2.56 -20.37
C VAL A 94 -15.82 1.99 -21.61
N GLY A 95 -15.89 2.73 -22.73
CA GLY A 95 -15.20 2.42 -23.98
C GLY A 95 -13.96 3.30 -24.15
N ILE A 96 -12.86 2.73 -24.56
CA ILE A 96 -11.57 3.42 -24.68
C ILE A 96 -10.95 3.10 -26.02
N VAL A 97 -10.56 4.15 -26.77
CA VAL A 97 -9.79 4.03 -28.02
C VAL A 97 -8.50 4.84 -27.85
N CYS A 98 -7.40 4.15 -27.75
CA CYS A 98 -6.07 4.73 -27.68
C CYS A 98 -5.44 4.69 -29.07
N LEU A 99 -5.43 5.82 -29.78
CA LEU A 99 -4.72 5.90 -31.06
C LEU A 99 -3.23 5.75 -30.85
N ASP A 100 -2.57 4.96 -31.70
CA ASP A 100 -1.13 4.69 -31.63
C ASP A 100 -0.66 3.96 -32.90
N GLU A 101 0.66 3.87 -33.11
CA GLU A 101 1.26 2.93 -34.03
C GLU A 101 1.22 1.52 -33.42
N PRO A 102 0.60 0.53 -34.08
CA PRO A 102 0.40 -0.80 -33.49
C PRO A 102 1.70 -1.52 -33.08
N ASP A 103 2.80 -1.27 -33.77
CA ASP A 103 4.12 -1.81 -33.49
C ASP A 103 4.82 -1.18 -32.27
N GLN A 104 4.35 0.00 -31.84
CA GLN A 104 4.83 0.69 -30.66
C GLN A 104 4.02 0.37 -29.41
N VAL A 105 2.81 -0.20 -29.55
CA VAL A 105 1.98 -0.62 -28.42
C VAL A 105 2.68 -1.70 -27.59
N ARG A 106 2.83 -1.46 -26.29
CA ARG A 106 3.44 -2.40 -25.36
C ARG A 106 2.37 -3.15 -24.57
N ALA A 107 2.36 -4.47 -24.70
CA ALA A 107 1.40 -5.38 -24.06
C ALA A 107 2.19 -6.60 -23.51
N ARG A 108 2.90 -6.40 -22.40
CA ARG A 108 3.88 -7.36 -21.87
C ARG A 108 3.39 -8.07 -20.60
N GLN A 109 2.32 -7.60 -19.98
CA GLN A 109 1.78 -8.21 -18.79
C GLN A 109 0.31 -8.58 -18.97
N MET A 110 -0.02 -9.82 -18.64
CA MET A 110 -1.39 -10.32 -18.67
C MET A 110 -1.94 -10.59 -17.27
N ASP A 111 -1.08 -10.62 -16.23
CA ASP A 111 -1.50 -10.96 -14.88
C ASP A 111 -2.43 -9.89 -14.29
N ARG A 112 -3.48 -10.33 -13.58
CA ARG A 112 -4.34 -9.43 -12.82
C ARG A 112 -3.54 -8.80 -11.68
N ASP A 113 -3.76 -7.52 -11.44
CA ASP A 113 -3.12 -6.71 -10.41
C ASP A 113 -1.60 -6.56 -10.56
N ALA A 114 -1.05 -6.86 -11.76
CA ALA A 114 0.36 -6.64 -12.04
C ALA A 114 0.76 -5.16 -11.88
N PHE A 115 2.02 -4.94 -11.54
CA PHE A 115 2.61 -3.61 -11.65
C PHE A 115 2.88 -3.31 -13.12
N VAL A 116 2.07 -2.44 -13.72
CA VAL A 116 2.09 -2.16 -15.16
C VAL A 116 2.98 -0.96 -15.49
N ARG A 117 4.23 -0.99 -15.06
CA ARG A 117 5.20 0.02 -15.46
C ARG A 117 5.68 -0.18 -16.90
N PHE A 118 5.49 -1.39 -17.45
CA PHE A 118 6.03 -1.86 -18.73
C PHE A 118 5.04 -1.84 -19.89
N ASP A 119 3.77 -1.54 -19.62
CA ASP A 119 2.66 -1.66 -20.58
C ASP A 119 1.98 -0.33 -20.84
N ASP A 120 1.47 -0.20 -22.08
CA ASP A 120 0.50 0.83 -22.38
C ASP A 120 -0.77 0.58 -21.55
N VAL A 121 -1.16 1.59 -20.78
CA VAL A 121 -2.21 1.47 -19.78
C VAL A 121 -3.11 2.69 -19.72
N VAL A 122 -4.38 2.45 -19.49
CA VAL A 122 -5.33 3.46 -19.02
C VAL A 122 -5.72 3.13 -17.59
N GLU A 123 -5.62 4.12 -16.73
CA GLU A 123 -6.00 4.07 -15.33
C GLU A 123 -7.06 5.13 -15.06
N MET A 124 -8.05 4.79 -14.24
CA MET A 124 -9.13 5.69 -13.87
C MET A 124 -9.51 5.47 -12.40
N TRP A 125 -10.04 6.50 -11.77
CA TRP A 125 -10.62 6.37 -10.45
C TRP A 125 -11.96 7.11 -10.33
N PHE A 126 -12.81 6.58 -9.45
CA PHE A 126 -14.14 7.09 -9.16
C PHE A 126 -14.29 7.34 -7.66
N ASP A 127 -14.43 8.60 -7.27
CA ASP A 127 -14.86 9.01 -5.94
C ASP A 127 -16.38 9.05 -5.91
N THR A 128 -16.96 7.91 -5.52
CA THR A 128 -18.40 7.63 -5.58
C THR A 128 -19.21 8.36 -4.53
N PHE A 129 -18.55 8.87 -3.49
CA PHE A 129 -19.14 9.68 -2.41
C PHE A 129 -18.91 11.17 -2.60
N ARG A 130 -18.01 11.55 -3.50
CA ARG A 130 -17.51 12.92 -3.66
C ARG A 130 -16.97 13.51 -2.35
N ASP A 131 -16.40 12.65 -1.54
CA ASP A 131 -15.84 13.01 -0.23
C ASP A 131 -14.37 13.43 -0.32
N GLN A 132 -13.73 13.23 -1.49
CA GLN A 132 -12.32 13.50 -1.74
C GLN A 132 -11.38 12.76 -0.76
N GLN A 133 -11.89 11.73 -0.09
CA GLN A 133 -11.16 10.91 0.88
C GLN A 133 -10.88 9.52 0.34
N SER A 134 -11.84 8.95 -0.40
CA SER A 134 -11.74 7.59 -0.92
C SER A 134 -12.22 7.50 -2.35
N ALA A 135 -11.62 6.59 -3.12
CA ALA A 135 -12.03 6.29 -4.48
C ALA A 135 -11.72 4.85 -4.85
N TYR A 136 -12.46 4.33 -5.83
CA TYR A 136 -12.15 3.06 -6.48
C TYR A 136 -11.28 3.33 -7.71
N TRP A 137 -10.17 2.65 -7.80
CA TRP A 137 -9.27 2.74 -8.94
C TRP A 137 -9.36 1.48 -9.80
N PHE A 138 -9.34 1.68 -11.11
CA PHE A 138 -9.38 0.62 -12.12
C PHE A 138 -8.30 0.85 -13.16
N GLN A 139 -7.75 -0.24 -13.68
CA GLN A 139 -6.68 -0.25 -14.66
C GLN A 139 -6.97 -1.28 -15.74
N ILE A 140 -6.68 -0.92 -16.99
CA ILE A 140 -6.68 -1.84 -18.14
C ILE A 140 -5.44 -1.57 -18.99
N THR A 141 -4.73 -2.64 -19.38
CA THR A 141 -3.60 -2.57 -20.31
C THR A 141 -4.00 -2.95 -21.72
N ALA A 142 -3.18 -2.59 -22.70
CA ALA A 142 -3.35 -3.04 -24.08
C ALA A 142 -3.37 -4.57 -24.21
N GLY A 143 -2.68 -5.30 -23.32
CA GLY A 143 -2.64 -6.76 -23.23
C GLY A 143 -3.82 -7.42 -22.53
N GLY A 144 -4.76 -6.64 -21.94
CA GLY A 144 -5.93 -7.14 -21.22
C GLY A 144 -5.69 -7.43 -19.74
N SER A 145 -4.53 -7.11 -19.20
CA SER A 145 -4.33 -7.12 -17.75
C SER A 145 -5.26 -6.12 -17.08
N ARG A 146 -5.92 -6.56 -16.01
CA ARG A 146 -6.83 -5.76 -15.19
C ARG A 146 -6.25 -5.54 -13.82
N GLY A 147 -6.44 -4.36 -13.26
CA GLY A 147 -6.10 -4.08 -11.88
C GLY A 147 -7.15 -3.21 -11.24
N ASP A 148 -7.32 -3.38 -9.94
CA ASP A 148 -8.21 -2.58 -9.13
C ASP A 148 -7.59 -2.29 -7.76
N ALA A 149 -8.03 -1.22 -7.13
CA ALA A 149 -7.55 -0.81 -5.82
C ALA A 149 -8.55 0.13 -5.13
N LEU A 150 -8.37 0.27 -3.81
CA LEU A 150 -8.97 1.36 -3.04
C LEU A 150 -7.93 2.46 -2.84
N ILE A 151 -8.32 3.68 -3.15
CA ILE A 151 -7.61 4.90 -2.79
C ILE A 151 -8.22 5.39 -1.47
N THR A 152 -7.38 5.73 -0.49
CA THR A 152 -7.80 6.22 0.83
C THR A 152 -7.04 7.50 1.19
N SER A 153 -7.48 8.16 2.26
CA SER A 153 -6.81 9.35 2.82
C SER A 153 -6.53 10.46 1.81
N GLY A 154 -7.47 10.71 0.89
CA GLY A 154 -7.36 11.75 -0.13
C GLY A 154 -6.29 11.48 -1.20
N GLY A 155 -5.96 10.21 -1.45
CA GLY A 155 -4.94 9.79 -2.43
C GLY A 155 -3.58 9.47 -1.85
N ARG A 156 -3.45 9.36 -0.54
CA ARG A 156 -2.20 9.00 0.15
C ARG A 156 -2.08 7.52 0.41
N GLY A 157 -3.20 6.83 0.66
CA GLY A 157 -3.28 5.38 0.76
C GLY A 157 -3.69 4.76 -0.57
N PHE A 158 -3.07 3.64 -0.94
CA PHE A 158 -3.37 2.87 -2.13
C PHE A 158 -3.33 1.38 -1.80
N ASN A 159 -4.52 0.75 -1.77
CA ASN A 159 -4.68 -0.66 -1.43
C ASN A 159 -5.04 -1.49 -2.66
N LYS A 160 -4.05 -2.06 -3.33
CA LYS A 160 -4.19 -2.91 -4.53
C LYS A 160 -4.65 -4.33 -4.21
N ARG A 161 -4.89 -4.68 -2.96
CA ARG A 161 -5.40 -5.99 -2.56
C ARG A 161 -6.93 -6.06 -2.48
N TRP A 162 -7.61 -4.93 -2.70
CA TRP A 162 -9.04 -4.94 -2.94
C TRP A 162 -9.31 -5.59 -4.31
N ASP A 163 -10.20 -6.56 -4.36
CA ASP A 163 -10.52 -7.34 -5.57
C ASP A 163 -12.03 -7.18 -5.88
N GLY A 164 -12.35 -6.23 -6.74
CA GLY A 164 -13.71 -5.96 -7.18
C GLY A 164 -14.20 -6.97 -8.24
N VAL A 165 -15.51 -7.19 -8.30
CA VAL A 165 -16.11 -8.03 -9.34
C VAL A 165 -16.55 -7.14 -10.50
N TRP A 166 -15.73 -7.07 -11.53
CA TRP A 166 -15.93 -6.31 -12.76
C TRP A 166 -15.27 -7.03 -13.93
N ASP A 167 -15.59 -6.65 -15.16
CA ASP A 167 -14.97 -7.27 -16.32
C ASP A 167 -14.49 -6.22 -17.32
N ALA A 168 -13.47 -6.59 -18.10
CA ALA A 168 -12.94 -5.78 -19.17
C ALA A 168 -12.27 -6.64 -20.22
N LYS A 169 -12.24 -6.16 -21.44
CA LYS A 169 -11.50 -6.73 -22.56
C LYS A 169 -10.77 -5.64 -23.31
N SER A 170 -9.58 -5.94 -23.80
CA SER A 170 -8.83 -5.08 -24.68
C SER A 170 -8.29 -5.85 -25.88
N ARG A 171 -7.91 -5.12 -26.91
CA ARG A 171 -7.29 -5.64 -28.11
C ARG A 171 -6.40 -4.60 -28.79
N VAL A 172 -5.29 -5.04 -29.34
CA VAL A 172 -4.50 -4.23 -30.25
C VAL A 172 -5.18 -4.24 -31.63
N THR A 173 -5.27 -3.07 -32.26
CA THR A 173 -5.93 -2.83 -33.55
C THR A 173 -4.96 -2.17 -34.54
N GLU A 174 -5.37 -1.99 -35.78
CA GLU A 174 -4.56 -1.25 -36.77
C GLU A 174 -4.37 0.24 -36.44
N ARG A 175 -5.16 0.79 -35.48
CA ARG A 175 -5.13 2.20 -35.08
C ARG A 175 -4.48 2.43 -33.71
N GLY A 176 -3.92 1.40 -33.08
CA GLY A 176 -3.43 1.41 -31.72
C GLY A 176 -4.08 0.30 -30.90
N TRP A 177 -4.82 0.61 -29.84
CA TRP A 177 -5.55 -0.39 -29.06
C TRP A 177 -6.88 0.14 -28.52
N GLU A 178 -7.78 -0.77 -28.24
CA GLU A 178 -9.13 -0.49 -27.77
C GLU A 178 -9.43 -1.32 -26.53
N ALA A 179 -10.28 -0.80 -25.65
CA ALA A 179 -10.75 -1.53 -24.47
C ALA A 179 -12.20 -1.18 -24.15
N GLU A 180 -12.89 -2.16 -23.59
CA GLU A 180 -14.21 -2.02 -23.01
C GLU A 180 -14.20 -2.52 -21.56
N ILE A 181 -14.86 -1.79 -20.69
CA ILE A 181 -14.92 -2.05 -19.25
C ILE A 181 -16.40 -2.04 -18.83
N ALA A 182 -16.78 -3.01 -18.01
CA ALA A 182 -18.10 -3.11 -17.40
C ALA A 182 -17.95 -3.22 -15.88
N ILE A 183 -18.41 -2.19 -15.16
CA ILE A 183 -18.34 -2.11 -13.69
C ILE A 183 -19.78 -2.17 -13.16
N PRO A 184 -20.22 -3.31 -12.60
CA PRO A 184 -21.53 -3.39 -11.95
C PRO A 184 -21.61 -2.47 -10.74
N PHE A 185 -22.69 -1.72 -10.58
CA PHE A 185 -22.86 -0.84 -9.42
C PHE A 185 -22.90 -1.62 -8.09
N GLN A 186 -23.24 -2.90 -8.12
CA GLN A 186 -23.08 -3.81 -6.98
C GLN A 186 -21.62 -3.96 -6.48
N THR A 187 -20.64 -3.63 -7.31
CA THR A 187 -19.21 -3.70 -6.92
C THR A 187 -18.81 -2.53 -6.05
N LEU A 188 -19.48 -1.39 -6.20
CA LEU A 188 -19.13 -0.12 -5.61
C LEU A 188 -20.08 0.22 -4.45
N ALA A 189 -19.55 0.83 -3.40
CA ALA A 189 -20.36 1.62 -2.49
C ALA A 189 -20.42 3.06 -3.03
N PHE A 190 -21.56 3.72 -2.95
CA PHE A 190 -21.74 5.07 -3.48
C PHE A 190 -22.82 5.81 -2.71
N ASP A 191 -22.82 7.13 -2.78
CA ASP A 191 -23.90 7.97 -2.28
C ASP A 191 -25.06 7.96 -3.28
N SER A 192 -26.19 7.38 -2.89
CA SER A 192 -27.37 7.21 -3.74
C SER A 192 -28.09 8.53 -4.07
N GLU A 193 -27.86 9.58 -3.30
CA GLU A 193 -28.43 10.91 -3.53
C GLU A 193 -27.61 11.71 -4.57
N ASN A 194 -26.35 11.34 -4.76
CA ASN A 194 -25.46 12.01 -5.71
C ASN A 194 -25.64 11.49 -7.15
N SER A 195 -26.02 12.38 -8.08
CA SER A 195 -26.09 12.08 -9.51
C SER A 195 -24.74 12.20 -10.25
N SER A 196 -23.66 12.40 -9.53
CA SER A 196 -22.33 12.59 -10.10
C SER A 196 -21.24 12.14 -9.13
N TRP A 197 -20.16 11.63 -9.67
CA TRP A 197 -18.97 11.18 -8.94
C TRP A 197 -17.76 12.06 -9.24
N GLY A 198 -16.79 12.11 -8.32
CA GLY A 198 -15.45 12.56 -8.64
C GLY A 198 -14.78 11.57 -9.58
N PHE A 199 -14.03 12.06 -10.56
CA PHE A 199 -13.45 11.21 -11.59
C PHE A 199 -12.15 11.78 -12.12
N ASN A 200 -11.19 10.91 -12.43
CA ASN A 200 -10.05 11.25 -13.26
C ASN A 200 -9.58 10.03 -14.07
N LEU A 201 -8.86 10.32 -15.16
CA LEU A 201 -8.29 9.31 -16.03
C LEU A 201 -6.89 9.74 -16.45
N ARG A 202 -5.98 8.77 -16.53
CA ARG A 202 -4.68 8.94 -17.18
C ARG A 202 -4.41 7.81 -18.17
N ARG A 203 -3.69 8.15 -19.23
CA ARG A 203 -3.02 7.21 -20.13
C ARG A 203 -1.53 7.29 -19.94
N LYS A 204 -0.86 6.17 -19.89
CA LYS A 204 0.59 6.05 -20.03
C LYS A 204 0.91 5.34 -21.32
N ARG A 205 1.77 5.94 -22.13
CA ARG A 205 2.32 5.40 -23.35
C ARG A 205 3.80 5.11 -23.13
N VAL A 206 4.16 3.83 -23.13
CA VAL A 206 5.50 3.37 -22.77
C VAL A 206 6.53 3.74 -23.83
N ALA A 207 6.16 3.74 -25.12
CA ALA A 207 7.09 3.95 -26.23
C ALA A 207 7.92 5.25 -26.09
N ASN A 208 7.32 6.33 -25.58
CA ASN A 208 7.98 7.63 -25.38
C ASN A 208 7.94 8.14 -23.93
N GLY A 209 7.45 7.32 -22.97
CA GLY A 209 7.31 7.73 -21.55
C GLY A 209 6.23 8.80 -21.31
N GLU A 210 5.25 8.92 -22.23
CA GLU A 210 4.20 9.91 -22.13
C GLU A 210 3.17 9.53 -21.07
N GLU A 211 2.84 10.48 -20.20
CA GLU A 211 1.68 10.44 -19.31
C GLU A 211 0.76 11.60 -19.66
N SER A 212 -0.50 11.29 -19.93
CA SER A 212 -1.54 12.28 -20.20
C SER A 212 -2.73 12.08 -19.27
N ARG A 213 -3.33 13.18 -18.79
CA ARG A 213 -4.45 13.17 -17.83
C ARG A 213 -5.60 14.03 -18.33
N TRP A 214 -6.79 13.70 -17.83
CA TRP A 214 -7.99 14.46 -18.15
C TRP A 214 -8.18 15.69 -17.25
N SER A 215 -7.91 15.59 -15.95
CA SER A 215 -8.05 16.67 -14.98
C SER A 215 -6.81 16.78 -14.11
N GLY A 216 -6.53 17.97 -13.58
CA GLY A 216 -5.37 18.22 -12.75
C GLY A 216 -4.05 17.84 -13.42
N ALA A 217 -3.95 18.08 -14.73
CA ALA A 217 -2.88 17.61 -15.59
C ALA A 217 -1.62 18.47 -15.46
N TYR A 218 -1.02 18.47 -14.28
CA TYR A 218 0.32 19.02 -14.09
C TYR A 218 1.16 18.08 -13.18
N GLU A 219 2.46 18.13 -13.32
CA GLU A 219 3.36 17.15 -12.73
C GLU A 219 3.45 17.26 -11.20
N GLY A 220 3.25 18.45 -10.66
CA GLY A 220 3.15 18.69 -9.22
C GLY A 220 2.02 17.89 -8.54
N ASN A 221 0.98 17.51 -9.27
CA ASN A 221 -0.13 16.70 -8.75
C ASN A 221 0.15 15.22 -8.91
N ARG A 222 -0.07 14.46 -7.85
CA ARG A 222 -0.17 13.00 -7.98
C ARG A 222 -1.48 12.64 -8.67
N PHE A 223 -1.48 11.64 -9.57
CA PHE A 223 -2.70 11.16 -10.23
C PHE A 223 -3.80 10.76 -9.23
N PHE A 224 -3.41 10.24 -8.08
CA PHE A 224 -4.32 9.82 -7.01
C PHE A 224 -4.80 10.95 -6.10
N LEU A 225 -4.43 12.21 -6.34
CA LEU A 225 -4.94 13.35 -5.58
C LEU A 225 -6.40 13.58 -5.97
N LEU A 226 -7.33 13.22 -5.09
CA LEU A 226 -8.77 13.22 -5.39
C LEU A 226 -9.33 14.64 -5.59
N THR A 227 -8.74 15.64 -4.90
CA THR A 227 -9.11 17.05 -5.06
C THR A 227 -8.81 17.62 -6.44
N ALA A 228 -7.87 17.00 -7.19
CA ALA A 228 -7.50 17.41 -8.55
C ALA A 228 -8.38 16.77 -9.64
N GLY A 229 -9.37 15.96 -9.27
CA GLY A 229 -10.28 15.31 -10.19
C GLY A 229 -11.36 16.23 -10.74
N GLY A 230 -11.91 15.84 -11.90
CA GLY A 230 -13.11 16.41 -12.49
C GLY A 230 -14.38 15.71 -11.98
N VAL A 231 -15.48 15.86 -12.71
CA VAL A 231 -16.80 15.36 -12.34
C VAL A 231 -17.39 14.53 -13.49
N LEU A 232 -17.81 13.29 -13.18
CA LEU A 232 -18.60 12.43 -14.04
C LEU A 232 -20.08 12.51 -13.60
N GLY A 233 -20.93 13.10 -14.42
CA GLY A 233 -22.38 13.22 -14.19
C GLY A 233 -23.19 12.15 -14.94
N GLY A 234 -24.53 12.20 -14.80
CA GLY A 234 -25.46 11.28 -15.46
C GLY A 234 -25.70 9.98 -14.70
N LEU A 235 -25.24 9.90 -13.46
CA LEU A 235 -25.31 8.72 -12.59
C LEU A 235 -26.58 8.77 -11.73
N GLN A 236 -27.74 8.59 -12.36
CA GLN A 236 -29.05 8.65 -11.70
C GLN A 236 -29.75 7.30 -11.75
N ASN A 237 -30.52 7.00 -10.70
CA ASN A 237 -31.30 5.76 -10.59
C ASN A 237 -30.42 4.51 -10.76
N LEU A 238 -29.30 4.50 -10.08
CA LEU A 238 -28.38 3.37 -10.03
C LEU A 238 -28.97 2.27 -9.15
N ASP A 239 -28.88 1.04 -9.61
CA ASP A 239 -29.38 -0.14 -8.92
C ASP A 239 -28.23 -1.01 -8.43
N GLN A 240 -28.13 -1.15 -7.13
CA GLN A 240 -27.17 -2.07 -6.47
C GLN A 240 -27.70 -3.50 -6.33
N GLY A 241 -28.93 -3.82 -6.83
CA GLY A 241 -29.61 -5.06 -6.55
C GLY A 241 -30.06 -5.18 -5.10
N LEU A 242 -30.19 -6.40 -4.58
CA LEU A 242 -30.49 -6.64 -3.16
C LEU A 242 -29.31 -6.28 -2.23
N GLY A 243 -28.16 -5.97 -2.78
CA GLY A 243 -26.95 -5.71 -1.99
C GLY A 243 -26.43 -6.92 -1.23
N LEU A 244 -26.91 -8.13 -1.55
CA LEU A 244 -26.48 -9.37 -0.93
C LEU A 244 -25.44 -10.08 -1.81
N GLU A 245 -24.26 -10.32 -1.25
CA GLU A 245 -23.22 -11.16 -1.82
C GLU A 245 -22.87 -12.29 -0.86
N VAL A 246 -22.83 -13.51 -1.36
CA VAL A 246 -22.41 -14.71 -0.60
C VAL A 246 -21.25 -15.35 -1.34
N VAL A 247 -20.12 -15.50 -0.66
CA VAL A 247 -18.89 -16.09 -1.21
C VAL A 247 -18.54 -17.36 -0.44
N PRO A 248 -19.24 -18.50 -0.70
CA PRO A 248 -18.82 -19.76 -0.13
C PRO A 248 -17.48 -20.21 -0.69
N TYR A 249 -16.69 -20.89 0.13
CA TYR A 249 -15.50 -21.59 -0.33
C TYR A 249 -15.40 -23.01 0.20
N LEU A 250 -14.69 -23.83 -0.58
CA LEU A 250 -14.28 -25.19 -0.20
C LEU A 250 -12.76 -25.28 -0.33
N ARG A 251 -12.09 -25.79 0.71
CA ARG A 251 -10.65 -25.99 0.74
C ARG A 251 -10.32 -27.43 1.10
N GLY A 252 -9.45 -28.05 0.33
CA GLY A 252 -8.83 -29.33 0.65
C GLY A 252 -7.34 -29.16 0.85
N ASP A 253 -6.79 -29.64 1.95
CA ASP A 253 -5.38 -29.60 2.28
C ASP A 253 -4.77 -30.98 2.36
N LEU A 254 -3.54 -31.10 1.89
CA LEU A 254 -2.66 -32.22 2.10
C LEU A 254 -1.40 -31.70 2.78
N MET A 255 -1.17 -32.12 4.03
CA MET A 255 0.02 -31.75 4.79
C MET A 255 0.90 -32.97 4.99
N VAL A 256 2.19 -32.79 4.75
CA VAL A 256 3.23 -33.78 4.98
C VAL A 256 4.18 -33.23 6.02
N PRO A 257 3.89 -33.44 7.33
CA PRO A 257 4.79 -32.97 8.38
C PRO A 257 6.08 -33.78 8.32
N TYR A 258 7.21 -33.12 8.55
CA TYR A 258 8.48 -33.82 8.72
C TYR A 258 8.60 -34.30 10.18
N ARG A 259 8.62 -35.63 10.38
CA ARG A 259 9.07 -36.26 11.64
C ARG A 259 10.16 -37.26 11.33
N ALA A 260 11.26 -37.22 12.04
CA ALA A 260 12.30 -38.24 11.95
C ALA A 260 11.69 -39.61 12.21
N GLY A 261 11.56 -40.45 11.18
CA GLY A 261 11.07 -41.82 11.27
C GLY A 261 9.71 -42.16 10.66
N GLY A 262 9.00 -41.22 10.02
CA GLY A 262 7.74 -41.55 9.34
C GLY A 262 7.06 -40.36 8.66
N HIS A 263 6.56 -40.58 7.45
CA HIS A 263 5.73 -39.62 6.71
C HIS A 263 4.27 -40.00 6.88
N THR A 264 3.52 -39.34 7.75
CA THR A 264 2.06 -39.43 7.76
C THR A 264 1.49 -38.26 7.01
N THR A 265 0.91 -38.51 5.84
CA THR A 265 0.18 -37.45 5.11
C THR A 265 -1.17 -37.23 5.79
N ASN A 266 -1.41 -36.02 6.23
CA ASN A 266 -2.69 -35.62 6.81
C ASN A 266 -3.50 -34.89 5.75
N GLY A 267 -4.71 -35.36 5.48
CA GLY A 267 -5.67 -34.67 4.62
C GLY A 267 -6.74 -33.98 5.45
N SER A 268 -7.11 -32.76 5.12
CA SER A 268 -8.24 -32.08 5.72
C SER A 268 -9.15 -31.47 4.66
N LEU A 269 -10.43 -31.35 4.99
CA LEU A 269 -11.40 -30.62 4.19
C LEU A 269 -12.05 -29.56 5.06
N ALA A 270 -11.99 -28.33 4.61
CA ALA A 270 -12.60 -27.19 5.30
C ALA A 270 -13.59 -26.47 4.38
N MET A 271 -14.65 -25.96 4.96
CA MET A 271 -15.59 -25.08 4.29
C MET A 271 -15.82 -23.83 5.12
N GLY A 272 -16.03 -22.72 4.45
CA GLY A 272 -16.33 -21.46 5.07
C GLY A 272 -16.93 -20.51 4.05
N GLY A 273 -16.99 -19.25 4.38
CA GLY A 273 -17.50 -18.26 3.45
C GLY A 273 -17.67 -16.90 4.06
N ASP A 274 -17.87 -15.95 3.15
CA ASP A 274 -18.17 -14.56 3.47
C ASP A 274 -19.60 -14.24 3.03
N VAL A 275 -20.30 -13.44 3.81
CA VAL A 275 -21.58 -12.84 3.47
C VAL A 275 -21.47 -11.35 3.61
N SER A 276 -21.68 -10.62 2.54
CA SER A 276 -21.77 -9.16 2.54
C SER A 276 -23.20 -8.74 2.28
N LEU A 277 -23.72 -7.90 3.15
CA LEU A 277 -25.05 -7.29 3.03
C LEU A 277 -24.89 -5.77 2.98
N ARG A 278 -25.36 -5.14 1.92
CA ARG A 278 -25.44 -3.69 1.76
C ARG A 278 -26.89 -3.24 1.88
N PRO A 279 -27.39 -2.96 3.08
CA PRO A 279 -28.77 -2.50 3.28
C PRO A 279 -29.06 -1.21 2.52
N THR A 280 -28.05 -0.38 2.34
CA THR A 280 -28.02 0.82 1.50
C THR A 280 -26.69 0.87 0.74
N PRO A 281 -26.59 1.61 -0.37
CA PRO A 281 -25.33 1.77 -1.10
C PRO A 281 -24.18 2.35 -0.24
N GLU A 282 -24.52 3.07 0.83
CA GLU A 282 -23.60 3.73 1.74
C GLU A 282 -23.09 2.83 2.88
N SER A 283 -23.67 1.64 3.08
CA SER A 283 -23.37 0.76 4.21
C SER A 283 -23.08 -0.67 3.77
N ASN A 284 -22.15 -1.33 4.47
CA ASN A 284 -21.76 -2.71 4.23
C ASN A 284 -21.58 -3.46 5.54
N LEU A 285 -22.30 -4.55 5.71
CA LEU A 285 -22.09 -5.51 6.79
C LEU A 285 -21.49 -6.77 6.17
N ARG A 286 -20.25 -7.09 6.53
CA ARG A 286 -19.59 -8.33 6.12
C ARG A 286 -19.40 -9.27 7.30
N VAL A 287 -19.80 -10.50 7.13
CA VAL A 287 -19.62 -11.60 8.08
C VAL A 287 -18.78 -12.67 7.43
N THR A 288 -17.72 -13.12 8.11
CA THR A 288 -16.88 -14.22 7.67
C THR A 288 -16.98 -15.37 8.67
N LEU A 289 -17.00 -16.60 8.16
CA LEU A 289 -17.07 -17.82 8.96
C LEU A 289 -15.96 -18.78 8.55
N ALA A 290 -15.24 -19.32 9.53
CA ALA A 290 -14.14 -20.25 9.34
C ALA A 290 -13.10 -19.68 8.34
N THR A 291 -12.64 -18.45 8.57
CA THR A 291 -11.83 -17.69 7.64
C THR A 291 -10.55 -18.40 7.24
N ASP A 292 -10.30 -18.49 5.94
CA ASP A 292 -9.14 -19.14 5.36
C ASP A 292 -8.27 -18.15 4.56
N PHE A 293 -6.97 -18.28 4.70
CA PHE A 293 -5.96 -17.42 4.07
C PHE A 293 -4.96 -18.22 3.21
N ALA A 294 -5.33 -19.41 2.74
CA ALA A 294 -4.45 -20.26 1.94
C ALA A 294 -3.96 -19.60 0.63
N GLU A 295 -4.75 -18.69 0.06
CA GLU A 295 -4.39 -17.93 -1.13
C GLU A 295 -3.43 -16.76 -0.85
N THR A 296 -3.21 -16.43 0.42
CA THR A 296 -2.38 -15.27 0.80
C THR A 296 -0.92 -15.53 0.48
N GLU A 297 -0.27 -14.54 -0.14
CA GLU A 297 1.16 -14.59 -0.42
C GLU A 297 1.96 -14.53 0.88
N VAL A 298 3.02 -15.33 0.98
CA VAL A 298 3.98 -15.25 2.10
C VAL A 298 4.70 -13.89 2.07
N ASP A 299 5.21 -13.48 3.24
CA ASP A 299 6.02 -12.26 3.32
C ASP A 299 7.42 -12.51 2.76
N GLU A 300 7.97 -11.49 2.10
CA GLU A 300 9.36 -11.52 1.67
C GLU A 300 10.29 -11.52 2.88
N ARG A 301 11.34 -12.31 2.79
CA ARG A 301 12.40 -12.33 3.80
C ARG A 301 13.28 -11.10 3.67
N ARG A 302 13.60 -10.47 4.80
CA ARG A 302 14.40 -9.25 4.86
C ARG A 302 15.47 -9.37 5.93
N ILE A 303 16.66 -8.88 5.63
CA ILE A 303 17.74 -8.71 6.63
C ILE A 303 17.32 -7.61 7.60
N ASN A 304 17.32 -7.92 8.89
CA ASN A 304 17.09 -6.94 9.95
C ASN A 304 18.35 -6.83 10.85
N LEU A 305 19.18 -5.83 10.60
CA LEU A 305 20.34 -5.50 11.41
C LEU A 305 20.01 -4.46 12.51
N THR A 306 18.73 -4.28 12.83
CA THR A 306 18.27 -3.36 13.86
C THR A 306 17.64 -4.13 15.02
N ARG A 307 17.62 -3.54 16.20
CA ARG A 307 16.93 -4.07 17.39
C ARG A 307 15.39 -3.92 17.35
N PHE A 308 14.85 -3.37 16.28
CA PHE A 308 13.41 -3.05 16.19
C PHE A 308 12.67 -4.03 15.30
N PRO A 309 11.40 -4.34 15.60
CA PRO A 309 10.58 -5.23 14.79
C PRO A 309 10.30 -4.63 13.40
N LEU A 310 10.23 -5.50 12.38
CA LEU A 310 9.83 -5.12 11.04
C LEU A 310 8.31 -5.00 10.95
N PHE A 311 7.84 -3.99 10.22
CA PHE A 311 6.44 -3.82 9.89
C PHE A 311 6.12 -4.51 8.55
N PHE A 312 5.10 -5.38 8.56
CA PHE A 312 4.57 -6.03 7.36
C PHE A 312 3.10 -5.65 7.15
N PRO A 313 2.68 -5.21 5.96
CA PRO A 313 1.31 -4.79 5.72
C PRO A 313 0.33 -5.97 5.80
N GLU A 314 -0.96 -5.68 6.08
CA GLU A 314 -2.04 -6.65 6.03
C GLU A 314 -2.22 -7.20 4.60
N LYS A 315 -2.52 -8.49 4.47
CA LYS A 315 -2.71 -9.19 3.21
C LYS A 315 -4.06 -9.93 3.10
N ARG A 316 -4.80 -10.07 4.19
CA ARG A 316 -6.04 -10.85 4.27
C ARG A 316 -7.23 -10.01 3.84
N GLY A 317 -7.97 -10.48 2.83
CA GLY A 317 -9.05 -9.75 2.15
C GLY A 317 -10.14 -9.24 3.09
N PHE A 318 -10.54 -10.02 4.10
CA PHE A 318 -11.54 -9.60 5.09
C PHE A 318 -11.18 -8.29 5.81
N PHE A 319 -9.90 -8.10 6.17
CA PHE A 319 -9.44 -6.90 6.85
C PHE A 319 -9.18 -5.72 5.89
N LEU A 320 -8.89 -6.01 4.62
CA LEU A 320 -8.50 -5.00 3.64
C LEU A 320 -9.69 -4.23 3.04
N GLU A 321 -10.83 -4.87 2.89
CA GLU A 321 -12.04 -4.18 2.43
C GLU A 321 -12.44 -3.10 3.44
N ASP A 322 -12.73 -1.89 2.96
CA ASP A 322 -13.04 -0.70 3.78
C ASP A 322 -12.01 -0.36 4.88
N ALA A 323 -10.76 -0.87 4.77
CA ALA A 323 -9.71 -0.63 5.77
C ALA A 323 -9.45 0.87 6.02
N GLY A 324 -9.66 1.72 5.00
CA GLY A 324 -9.51 3.16 5.13
C GLY A 324 -10.41 3.82 6.19
N ILE A 325 -11.55 3.19 6.54
CA ILE A 325 -12.41 3.70 7.62
C ILE A 325 -11.71 3.58 8.98
N PHE A 326 -10.86 2.56 9.18
CA PHE A 326 -10.15 2.31 10.42
C PHE A 326 -8.79 3.04 10.51
N GLU A 327 -8.39 3.77 9.47
CA GLU A 327 -7.16 4.58 9.51
C GLU A 327 -7.23 5.64 10.63
N PHE A 328 -6.09 5.87 11.28
CA PHE A 328 -5.96 6.78 12.42
C PHE A 328 -4.68 7.62 12.30
N GLY A 329 -4.78 8.89 12.63
CA GLY A 329 -3.64 9.82 12.54
C GLY A 329 -3.20 10.10 11.09
N ALA A 330 -1.92 10.37 10.90
CA ALA A 330 -1.36 10.63 9.58
C ALA A 330 -1.16 9.32 8.79
N PRO A 331 -1.59 9.27 7.51
CA PRO A 331 -1.41 8.08 6.68
C PRO A 331 0.06 7.82 6.40
N GLY A 332 0.45 6.54 6.43
CA GLY A 332 1.83 6.14 6.16
C GLY A 332 2.80 6.50 7.26
N ASN A 333 2.33 6.54 8.52
CA ASN A 333 3.16 6.79 9.69
C ASN A 333 4.47 5.99 9.64
N ARG A 334 5.53 6.61 9.17
CA ARG A 334 6.86 6.01 8.97
C ARG A 334 7.51 5.56 10.28
N ARG A 335 6.98 6.03 11.40
CA ARG A 335 7.56 5.80 12.74
C ARG A 335 6.90 4.68 13.51
N GLY A 336 5.93 3.99 12.90
CA GLY A 336 5.46 2.70 13.38
C GLY A 336 4.65 2.75 14.67
N LEU A 337 3.70 3.70 14.76
CA LEU A 337 2.68 3.69 15.80
C LEU A 337 1.30 3.69 15.15
N VAL A 338 0.56 2.59 15.33
CA VAL A 338 -0.84 2.47 14.89
C VAL A 338 -1.66 1.83 16.01
N PRO A 339 -2.81 2.41 16.40
CA PRO A 339 -3.64 1.88 17.49
C PRO A 339 -4.38 0.59 17.09
N PHE A 340 -4.56 0.36 15.80
CA PHE A 340 -5.16 -0.86 15.26
C PHE A 340 -4.35 -1.39 14.09
N PHE A 341 -3.89 -2.62 14.22
CA PHE A 341 -3.14 -3.37 13.23
C PHE A 341 -3.70 -4.77 13.11
N SER A 342 -4.52 -5.01 12.11
CA SER A 342 -5.28 -6.25 11.96
C SER A 342 -4.42 -7.54 11.95
N ARG A 343 -3.14 -7.46 11.58
CA ARG A 343 -2.23 -8.62 11.58
C ARG A 343 -1.96 -9.19 12.97
N THR A 344 -2.21 -8.46 14.04
CA THR A 344 -2.14 -9.00 15.40
C THR A 344 -3.26 -10.01 15.68
N ILE A 345 -4.40 -9.88 14.98
CA ILE A 345 -5.53 -10.81 15.11
C ILE A 345 -5.24 -12.11 14.33
N GLY A 346 -5.45 -13.26 14.98
CA GLY A 346 -5.19 -14.58 14.39
C GLY A 346 -3.71 -14.93 14.30
N ARG A 347 -2.90 -14.36 15.20
CA ARG A 347 -1.50 -14.71 15.43
C ARG A 347 -1.23 -14.88 16.91
N SER A 348 -0.30 -15.76 17.18
CA SER A 348 0.24 -15.99 18.51
C SER A 348 1.38 -15.02 18.84
N SER A 349 1.80 -15.01 20.12
CA SER A 349 3.04 -14.34 20.55
C SER A 349 4.26 -14.87 19.78
N ASP A 350 4.27 -16.19 19.48
CA ASP A 350 5.34 -16.84 18.70
C ASP A 350 5.16 -16.67 17.18
N GLY A 351 4.19 -15.84 16.75
CA GLY A 351 3.93 -15.59 15.34
C GLY A 351 3.19 -16.71 14.58
N GLN A 352 2.76 -17.77 15.26
CA GLN A 352 2.02 -18.88 14.63
C GLN A 352 0.58 -18.45 14.27
N PRO A 353 0.01 -18.97 13.19
CA PRO A 353 -1.37 -18.66 12.81
C PRO A 353 -2.37 -19.29 13.78
N VAL A 354 -3.31 -18.49 14.27
CA VAL A 354 -4.45 -18.93 15.10
C VAL A 354 -5.71 -18.81 14.23
N PRO A 355 -6.52 -19.89 14.12
CA PRO A 355 -7.73 -19.88 13.31
C PRO A 355 -8.75 -18.82 13.77
N ILE A 356 -9.35 -18.11 12.80
CA ILE A 356 -10.45 -17.21 13.03
C ILE A 356 -11.76 -17.98 12.82
N THR A 357 -12.52 -18.16 13.89
CA THR A 357 -13.81 -18.85 13.85
C THR A 357 -14.86 -18.04 13.12
N ALA A 358 -14.97 -16.75 13.46
CA ALA A 358 -15.92 -15.84 12.86
C ALA A 358 -15.41 -14.38 12.94
N GLY A 359 -15.85 -13.57 12.03
CA GLY A 359 -15.64 -12.13 12.05
C GLY A 359 -16.84 -11.39 11.50
N ALA A 360 -17.14 -10.25 12.06
CA ALA A 360 -18.17 -9.33 11.58
C ALA A 360 -17.56 -7.94 11.42
N LYS A 361 -17.82 -7.28 10.29
CA LYS A 361 -17.37 -5.92 10.01
C LYS A 361 -18.53 -5.12 9.43
N TYR A 362 -18.83 -3.99 10.06
CA TYR A 362 -19.76 -3.00 9.55
C TYR A 362 -19.01 -1.73 9.17
N SER A 363 -19.25 -1.23 7.98
CA SER A 363 -18.73 0.03 7.46
C SER A 363 -19.86 0.86 6.88
N ALA A 364 -19.90 2.16 7.19
CA ALA A 364 -20.92 3.05 6.65
C ALA A 364 -20.38 4.47 6.46
N ARG A 365 -20.84 5.13 5.38
CA ARG A 365 -20.61 6.54 5.07
C ARG A 365 -21.95 7.26 5.03
N LEU A 366 -22.26 7.98 6.09
CA LEU A 366 -23.57 8.58 6.36
C LEU A 366 -23.44 10.10 6.35
N GLY A 367 -23.53 10.71 5.16
CA GLY A 367 -23.26 12.13 4.99
C GLY A 367 -21.82 12.49 5.39
N ASP A 368 -21.67 13.31 6.43
CA ASP A 368 -20.33 13.68 6.94
C ASP A 368 -19.70 12.66 7.89
N TRP A 369 -20.42 11.59 8.23
CA TRP A 369 -19.95 10.60 9.20
C TRP A 369 -19.50 9.31 8.52
N ASN A 370 -18.33 8.79 8.93
CA ASN A 370 -17.93 7.43 8.64
C ASN A 370 -17.92 6.61 9.94
N VAL A 371 -18.44 5.40 9.84
CA VAL A 371 -18.55 4.47 10.98
C VAL A 371 -17.95 3.14 10.58
N GLY A 372 -17.02 2.65 11.35
CA GLY A 372 -16.42 1.31 11.22
C GLY A 372 -16.54 0.55 12.53
N LEU A 373 -17.09 -0.66 12.49
CA LEU A 373 -17.13 -1.59 13.61
C LEU A 373 -16.56 -2.92 13.12
N LEU A 374 -15.69 -3.53 13.91
CA LEU A 374 -15.10 -4.83 13.64
C LEU A 374 -15.15 -5.66 14.91
N ASP A 375 -15.57 -6.91 14.76
CA ASP A 375 -15.56 -7.90 15.84
C ASP A 375 -15.07 -9.24 15.29
N VAL A 376 -14.07 -9.86 15.94
CA VAL A 376 -13.43 -11.08 15.47
C VAL A 376 -13.26 -12.07 16.63
N LEU A 377 -13.73 -13.28 16.41
CA LEU A 377 -13.62 -14.39 17.31
C LEU A 377 -12.54 -15.36 16.81
N VAL A 378 -11.51 -15.60 17.62
CA VAL A 378 -10.45 -16.59 17.33
C VAL A 378 -10.59 -17.81 18.24
N GLU A 379 -10.09 -18.96 17.74
CA GLU A 379 -10.11 -20.21 18.48
C GLU A 379 -9.14 -20.20 19.68
N ASP A 380 -9.27 -21.20 20.52
CA ASP A 380 -8.26 -21.51 21.52
C ASP A 380 -6.93 -21.88 20.86
N TRP A 381 -5.87 -21.48 21.49
CA TRP A 381 -4.53 -21.79 21.03
C TRP A 381 -4.09 -23.20 21.44
N GLY A 382 -4.31 -24.21 20.58
CA GLY A 382 -3.68 -25.53 20.63
C GLY A 382 -3.97 -26.41 21.85
N GLU A 383 -3.76 -27.74 21.72
CA GLU A 383 -3.82 -28.70 22.83
C GLU A 383 -2.76 -28.35 23.90
N GLY A 384 -3.20 -27.95 25.08
CA GLY A 384 -2.35 -27.61 26.22
C GLY A 384 -2.13 -26.11 26.43
N SER A 385 -2.68 -25.22 25.59
CA SER A 385 -2.67 -23.79 25.84
C SER A 385 -3.76 -23.43 26.85
N ASP A 386 -3.36 -22.70 27.87
CA ASP A 386 -4.29 -22.15 28.86
C ASP A 386 -5.01 -20.87 28.38
N VAL A 387 -4.89 -20.52 27.09
CA VAL A 387 -5.48 -19.32 26.51
C VAL A 387 -6.83 -19.65 25.87
N PRO A 388 -7.96 -19.21 26.46
CA PRO A 388 -9.30 -19.51 25.96
C PRO A 388 -9.58 -18.77 24.66
N GLN A 389 -10.63 -19.19 23.95
CA GLN A 389 -11.21 -18.47 22.83
C GLN A 389 -11.34 -16.97 23.14
N LYS A 390 -10.94 -16.11 22.21
CA LYS A 390 -10.88 -14.65 22.40
C LYS A 390 -11.70 -13.90 21.39
N ASN A 391 -12.20 -12.77 21.85
CA ASN A 391 -12.91 -11.79 21.03
C ASN A 391 -12.11 -10.48 20.93
N PHE A 392 -12.01 -9.93 19.74
CA PHE A 392 -11.35 -8.66 19.44
C PHE A 392 -12.35 -7.71 18.81
N SER A 393 -12.48 -6.51 19.37
CA SER A 393 -13.42 -5.52 18.89
C SER A 393 -12.72 -4.20 18.57
N VAL A 394 -13.11 -3.57 17.46
CA VAL A 394 -12.64 -2.25 17.06
C VAL A 394 -13.82 -1.39 16.64
N ALA A 395 -13.87 -0.16 17.13
CA ALA A 395 -14.84 0.84 16.75
C ALA A 395 -14.12 2.11 16.29
N ARG A 396 -14.50 2.62 15.15
CA ARG A 396 -13.99 3.86 14.56
C ARG A 396 -15.14 4.74 14.11
N VAL A 397 -15.13 6.00 14.52
CA VAL A 397 -16.10 6.99 14.04
C VAL A 397 -15.33 8.24 13.64
N THR A 398 -15.56 8.73 12.43
CA THR A 398 -14.98 9.99 11.97
C THR A 398 -16.07 10.92 11.45
N ARG A 399 -15.84 12.22 11.57
CA ARG A 399 -16.68 13.25 10.99
C ARG A 399 -15.85 14.17 10.10
N ARG A 400 -16.33 14.41 8.90
CA ARG A 400 -15.75 15.38 7.99
C ARG A 400 -15.95 16.81 8.51
N MET A 401 -14.93 17.64 8.38
CA MET A 401 -14.92 19.07 8.74
C MET A 401 -14.46 19.88 7.54
N GLY A 402 -15.40 20.60 6.93
CA GLY A 402 -15.13 21.31 5.67
C GLY A 402 -14.92 20.34 4.49
N GLU A 403 -14.12 20.75 3.51
CA GLU A 403 -13.88 19.94 2.30
C GLU A 403 -12.85 18.83 2.52
N GLU A 404 -11.80 19.08 3.29
CA GLU A 404 -10.67 18.17 3.42
C GLU A 404 -10.31 17.79 4.86
N GLY A 405 -10.95 18.39 5.86
CA GLY A 405 -10.70 18.10 7.27
C GLY A 405 -11.48 16.90 7.79
N LEU A 406 -11.00 16.31 8.88
CA LEU A 406 -11.74 15.31 9.64
C LEU A 406 -11.38 15.35 11.14
N VAL A 407 -12.28 14.88 11.97
CA VAL A 407 -12.03 14.53 13.36
C VAL A 407 -12.56 13.13 13.63
N GLY A 408 -11.87 12.33 14.45
CA GLY A 408 -12.25 10.95 14.66
C GLY A 408 -11.90 10.41 16.04
N VAL A 409 -12.60 9.36 16.42
CA VAL A 409 -12.32 8.56 17.62
C VAL A 409 -12.18 7.10 17.24
N ILE A 410 -11.25 6.41 17.90
CA ILE A 410 -11.05 4.96 17.78
C ILE A 410 -11.07 4.32 19.15
N ALA A 411 -11.64 3.14 19.25
CA ALA A 411 -11.56 2.27 20.40
C ALA A 411 -11.23 0.86 19.96
N THR A 412 -10.26 0.22 20.62
CA THR A 412 -9.96 -1.19 20.41
C THR A 412 -10.06 -1.95 21.74
N HIS A 413 -10.51 -3.21 21.69
CA HIS A 413 -10.62 -4.06 22.86
C HIS A 413 -10.18 -5.49 22.53
N GLY A 414 -9.33 -6.06 23.38
CA GLY A 414 -8.84 -7.44 23.29
C GLY A 414 -7.33 -7.52 23.51
N LEU A 415 -6.88 -8.63 24.09
CA LEU A 415 -5.48 -8.94 24.34
C LEU A 415 -5.11 -10.19 23.55
N ALA A 416 -4.15 -10.08 22.63
CA ALA A 416 -3.89 -11.14 21.64
C ALA A 416 -3.18 -12.36 22.25
N ASP A 417 -2.27 -12.17 23.17
CA ASP A 417 -1.23 -13.14 23.57
C ASP A 417 -1.30 -13.62 25.02
N ALA A 418 -2.18 -13.04 25.86
CA ALA A 418 -2.29 -13.41 27.26
C ALA A 418 -3.75 -13.48 27.76
N ARG A 419 -3.96 -14.04 28.96
CA ARG A 419 -5.24 -13.95 29.67
C ARG A 419 -5.36 -12.56 30.29
N GLY A 420 -6.37 -11.81 29.88
CA GLY A 420 -6.58 -10.47 30.42
C GLY A 420 -7.45 -9.63 29.50
N THR A 421 -7.37 -8.33 29.66
CA THR A 421 -8.06 -7.34 28.86
C THR A 421 -7.11 -6.23 28.46
N SER A 422 -7.25 -5.75 27.24
CA SER A 422 -6.61 -4.52 26.76
C SER A 422 -7.65 -3.60 26.16
N THR A 423 -7.53 -2.32 26.40
CA THR A 423 -8.38 -1.30 25.77
C THR A 423 -7.51 -0.12 25.37
N THR A 424 -7.60 0.25 24.10
CA THR A 424 -6.97 1.48 23.59
C THR A 424 -8.04 2.43 23.11
N LEU A 425 -7.94 3.70 23.51
CA LEU A 425 -8.80 4.80 23.08
C LEU A 425 -7.95 5.84 22.36
N GLY A 426 -8.48 6.40 21.28
CA GLY A 426 -7.79 7.42 20.52
C GLY A 426 -8.71 8.51 20.00
N LEU A 427 -8.16 9.71 19.90
CA LEU A 427 -8.74 10.87 19.23
C LEU A 427 -7.75 11.36 18.20
N ASP A 428 -8.21 11.64 17.00
CA ASP A 428 -7.39 12.25 15.95
C ASP A 428 -8.14 13.33 15.18
N MET A 429 -7.34 14.20 14.59
CA MET A 429 -7.81 15.32 13.79
C MET A 429 -6.91 15.51 12.59
N ARG A 430 -7.50 15.83 11.45
CA ARG A 430 -6.82 16.31 10.26
C ARG A 430 -7.42 17.64 9.84
N LEU A 431 -6.57 18.61 9.60
CA LEU A 431 -6.91 19.87 8.94
C LEU A 431 -6.09 19.93 7.65
N SER A 432 -6.71 20.15 6.52
CA SER A 432 -6.00 20.35 5.26
C SER A 432 -6.68 21.43 4.44
N ASP A 433 -5.87 22.10 3.63
CA ASP A 433 -6.27 23.14 2.70
C ASP A 433 -5.44 22.97 1.43
N GLY A 434 -6.12 22.69 0.31
CA GLY A 434 -5.49 22.49 -0.99
C GLY A 434 -4.82 23.72 -1.58
N GLU A 435 -5.16 24.91 -1.08
CA GLU A 435 -4.71 26.18 -1.59
C GLU A 435 -4.11 27.11 -0.52
N PHE A 436 -3.65 26.56 0.61
CA PHE A 436 -3.17 27.30 1.79
C PHE A 436 -2.19 28.45 1.49
N LEU A 437 -1.24 28.24 0.56
CA LEU A 437 -0.31 29.25 0.07
C LEU A 437 -0.64 29.72 -1.37
N GLY A 438 -1.87 29.49 -1.84
CA GLY A 438 -2.35 29.74 -3.19
C GLY A 438 -2.47 28.46 -4.01
N GLU A 439 -2.96 28.59 -5.25
CA GLU A 439 -3.29 27.47 -6.12
C GLU A 439 -2.16 26.44 -6.24
N GLY A 440 -2.50 25.16 -6.04
CA GLY A 440 -1.55 24.04 -6.10
C GLY A 440 -0.52 24.01 -4.97
N ARG A 441 -0.76 24.71 -3.84
CA ARG A 441 0.14 24.75 -2.68
C ARG A 441 -0.56 24.27 -1.41
N PRO A 442 -0.85 22.95 -1.32
CA PRO A 442 -1.57 22.38 -0.21
C PRO A 442 -0.73 22.35 1.08
N ALA A 443 -1.43 22.53 2.18
CA ALA A 443 -0.93 22.25 3.52
C ALA A 443 -1.85 21.28 4.25
N ALA A 444 -1.29 20.48 5.15
CA ALA A 444 -2.08 19.63 6.01
C ALA A 444 -1.43 19.50 7.38
N LEU A 445 -2.27 19.40 8.40
CA LEU A 445 -1.89 19.18 9.79
C LEU A 445 -2.67 18.00 10.35
N TRP A 446 -2.00 17.06 10.98
CA TRP A 446 -2.57 15.96 11.73
C TRP A 446 -2.18 16.10 13.19
N ALA A 447 -3.10 15.78 14.09
CA ALA A 447 -2.83 15.65 15.49
C ALA A 447 -3.58 14.44 16.04
N TYR A 448 -2.98 13.74 17.00
CA TYR A 448 -3.64 12.63 17.66
C TYR A 448 -3.23 12.49 19.13
N GLY A 449 -4.11 11.86 19.90
CA GLY A 449 -3.84 11.40 21.25
C GLY A 449 -4.38 10.00 21.43
N LEU A 450 -3.62 9.14 22.11
CA LEU A 450 -3.94 7.75 22.41
C LEU A 450 -3.75 7.48 23.91
N PHE A 451 -4.56 6.56 24.42
CA PHE A 451 -4.46 6.03 25.78
C PHE A 451 -4.68 4.52 25.72
N SER A 452 -3.85 3.75 26.41
CA SER A 452 -4.00 2.30 26.57
C SER A 452 -4.07 1.91 28.04
N GLU A 453 -4.91 0.92 28.34
CA GLU A 453 -4.96 0.23 29.62
C GLU A 453 -4.91 -1.28 29.38
N ASN A 454 -3.89 -1.95 29.88
CA ASN A 454 -3.68 -3.39 29.78
C ASN A 454 -3.73 -4.00 31.18
N LYS A 455 -4.48 -5.07 31.33
CA LYS A 455 -4.61 -5.82 32.56
C LYS A 455 -4.49 -7.31 32.27
N GLU A 456 -3.36 -7.87 32.53
CA GLU A 456 -3.16 -9.32 32.52
C GLU A 456 -3.76 -9.97 33.76
N GLN A 457 -4.10 -11.26 33.65
CA GLN A 457 -4.73 -11.97 34.73
C GLN A 457 -3.76 -12.16 35.91
N GLY A 458 -4.07 -11.54 37.02
CA GLY A 458 -3.25 -11.63 38.24
C GLY A 458 -2.23 -10.49 38.41
N GLU A 459 -2.17 -9.56 37.45
CA GLU A 459 -1.28 -8.40 37.47
C GLU A 459 -2.06 -7.08 37.69
N GLU A 460 -1.34 -6.03 38.11
CA GLU A 460 -1.87 -4.69 38.15
C GLU A 460 -2.03 -4.13 36.74
N ALA A 461 -3.03 -3.28 36.53
CA ALA A 461 -3.24 -2.68 35.22
C ALA A 461 -2.11 -1.68 34.89
N THR A 462 -1.47 -1.85 33.73
CA THR A 462 -0.54 -0.89 33.16
C THR A 462 -1.29 0.14 32.30
N ARG A 463 -0.84 1.40 32.30
CA ARG A 463 -1.47 2.51 31.59
C ARG A 463 -0.43 3.37 30.96
N GLY A 464 -0.64 3.73 29.69
CA GLY A 464 0.25 4.62 28.98
C GLY A 464 -0.51 5.47 27.97
N GLY A 465 0.14 6.54 27.51
CA GLY A 465 -0.37 7.44 26.50
C GLY A 465 0.59 7.64 25.35
N ALA A 466 0.07 8.11 24.22
CA ALA A 466 0.88 8.63 23.13
C ALA A 466 0.18 9.81 22.48
N PHE A 467 0.95 10.78 22.01
CA PHE A 467 0.41 11.86 21.18
C PHE A 467 1.35 12.18 20.04
N GLY A 468 0.81 12.74 18.95
CA GLY A 468 1.60 13.15 17.83
C GLY A 468 1.00 14.33 17.08
N LEU A 469 1.90 15.04 16.41
CA LEU A 469 1.61 16.15 15.51
C LEU A 469 2.44 15.96 14.25
N GLU A 470 1.80 16.07 13.08
CA GLU A 470 2.47 16.05 11.79
C GLU A 470 1.96 17.18 10.92
N GLY A 471 2.86 17.92 10.29
CA GLY A 471 2.54 19.00 9.35
C GLY A 471 3.22 18.77 8.01
N THR A 472 2.49 18.98 6.92
CA THR A 472 3.05 18.98 5.57
C THR A 472 2.74 20.27 4.84
N LEU A 473 3.72 20.78 4.12
CA LEU A 473 3.59 21.92 3.24
C LEU A 473 4.19 21.60 1.89
N ARG A 474 3.48 21.87 0.81
CA ARG A 474 3.93 21.57 -0.53
C ARG A 474 3.83 22.79 -1.43
N THR A 475 4.84 23.00 -2.24
CA THR A 475 4.86 23.92 -3.37
C THR A 475 5.15 23.14 -4.66
N ARG A 476 5.31 23.81 -5.78
CA ARG A 476 5.66 23.16 -7.05
C ARG A 476 6.99 22.40 -6.98
N GLU A 477 8.00 22.97 -6.33
CA GLU A 477 9.36 22.41 -6.28
C GLU A 477 9.73 21.87 -4.90
N TRP A 478 9.04 22.27 -3.83
CA TRP A 478 9.40 21.93 -2.46
C TRP A 478 8.29 21.15 -1.75
N ARG A 479 8.69 20.19 -0.94
CA ARG A 479 7.84 19.52 0.04
C ARG A 479 8.56 19.58 1.39
N HIS A 480 7.87 20.08 2.39
CA HIS A 480 8.32 20.10 3.77
C HIS A 480 7.40 19.22 4.61
N GLU A 481 8.00 18.50 5.53
CA GLU A 481 7.29 17.63 6.48
C GLU A 481 7.91 17.84 7.86
N LEU A 482 7.07 18.04 8.87
CA LEU A 482 7.46 18.14 10.27
C LEU A 482 6.64 17.13 11.05
N GLN A 483 7.28 16.41 11.98
CA GLN A 483 6.64 15.40 12.78
C GLN A 483 7.19 15.44 14.21
N VAL A 484 6.29 15.29 15.19
CA VAL A 484 6.61 15.13 16.62
C VAL A 484 5.71 14.06 17.20
N ASN A 485 6.30 13.05 17.85
CA ASN A 485 5.55 12.01 18.55
C ASN A 485 6.15 11.78 19.94
N GLN A 486 5.32 11.69 20.95
CA GLN A 486 5.70 11.19 22.25
C GLN A 486 4.94 9.90 22.52
N VAL A 487 5.65 8.90 23.05
CA VAL A 487 5.10 7.60 23.39
C VAL A 487 5.59 7.26 24.80
N ASP A 488 4.65 7.10 25.72
CA ASP A 488 4.99 6.73 27.11
C ASP A 488 5.59 5.31 27.15
N LYS A 489 6.37 5.03 28.21
CA LYS A 489 7.05 3.74 28.38
C LYS A 489 6.05 2.57 28.47
N ASP A 490 4.95 2.79 29.16
CA ASP A 490 3.92 1.77 29.43
C ASP A 490 2.77 1.81 28.40
N PHE A 491 2.93 2.57 27.30
CA PHE A 491 1.95 2.59 26.24
C PHE A 491 2.04 1.33 25.38
N ASP A 492 0.98 0.54 25.37
CA ASP A 492 0.86 -0.69 24.59
C ASP A 492 -0.56 -0.83 24.04
N PRO A 493 -0.78 -0.57 22.74
CA PRO A 493 -2.03 -0.84 22.06
C PRO A 493 -2.04 -2.30 21.58
N ALA A 494 -2.43 -3.23 22.43
CA ALA A 494 -2.33 -4.67 22.17
C ALA A 494 -2.88 -5.17 20.81
N LEU A 495 -3.85 -4.48 20.21
CA LEU A 495 -4.31 -4.72 18.83
C LEU A 495 -3.65 -3.77 17.82
N GLY A 496 -2.65 -3.04 18.22
CA GLY A 496 -1.91 -2.08 17.40
C GLY A 496 -0.51 -2.56 17.04
N PHE A 497 0.31 -1.59 16.68
CA PHE A 497 1.74 -1.76 16.48
C PHE A 497 2.47 -0.54 17.02
N VAL A 498 3.47 -0.77 17.86
CA VAL A 498 4.38 0.25 18.36
C VAL A 498 5.80 -0.21 18.16
N ARG A 499 6.59 0.57 17.45
CA ARG A 499 7.99 0.24 17.18
C ARG A 499 8.90 0.49 18.37
N ARG A 500 8.63 1.58 19.13
CA ARG A 500 9.42 2.00 20.29
C ARG A 500 8.56 2.80 21.28
N THR A 501 8.74 2.54 22.55
CA THR A 501 8.08 3.24 23.68
C THR A 501 9.10 4.00 24.53
N GLY A 502 8.64 4.86 25.42
CA GLY A 502 9.48 5.65 26.31
C GLY A 502 10.22 6.79 25.60
N ILE A 503 9.69 7.34 24.50
CA ILE A 503 10.42 8.27 23.63
C ILE A 503 9.65 9.54 23.29
N LEU A 504 10.41 10.60 23.06
CA LEU A 504 10.03 11.76 22.26
C LEU A 504 10.79 11.69 20.92
N ASP A 505 10.08 11.67 19.83
CA ASP A 505 10.58 11.50 18.49
C ASP A 505 10.20 12.71 17.63
N MET A 506 11.19 13.35 16.99
CA MET A 506 11.03 14.55 16.19
C MET A 506 11.67 14.35 14.84
N GLY A 507 11.01 14.80 13.78
CA GLY A 507 11.55 14.75 12.43
C GLY A 507 11.17 15.96 11.62
N TRP A 508 12.09 16.37 10.80
CA TRP A 508 11.87 17.35 9.75
C TRP A 508 12.51 16.86 8.47
N GLU A 509 11.79 16.99 7.36
CA GLU A 509 12.26 16.61 6.02
C GLU A 509 11.93 17.73 5.05
N SER A 510 12.86 18.03 4.15
CA SER A 510 12.69 19.00 3.08
C SER A 510 13.21 18.40 1.78
N ASN A 511 12.32 18.23 0.81
CA ASN A 511 12.60 17.70 -0.51
C ASN A 511 12.46 18.78 -1.56
N PHE A 512 13.47 18.93 -2.39
CA PHE A 512 13.48 19.79 -3.57
C PHE A 512 13.45 18.92 -4.82
N ARG A 513 12.60 19.25 -5.79
CA ARG A 513 12.58 18.64 -7.12
C ARG A 513 12.33 19.70 -8.18
N LYS A 514 13.17 19.71 -9.20
CA LYS A 514 13.06 20.62 -10.33
C LYS A 514 13.06 19.86 -11.65
N GLN A 515 12.04 20.10 -12.45
CA GLN A 515 11.96 19.63 -13.83
C GLN A 515 12.83 20.51 -14.73
N LEU A 516 13.57 19.89 -15.65
CA LEU A 516 14.53 20.56 -16.52
C LEU A 516 14.06 20.70 -17.98
N GLY A 517 12.90 20.09 -18.33
CA GLY A 517 12.40 20.10 -19.71
C GLY A 517 12.99 18.98 -20.58
N GLU A 518 12.75 19.04 -21.91
CA GLU A 518 13.08 17.97 -22.85
C GLU A 518 14.43 18.11 -23.55
N ASP A 519 15.02 19.32 -23.55
CA ASP A 519 16.19 19.64 -24.39
C ASP A 519 17.51 19.02 -23.91
N GLY A 520 17.47 18.27 -22.81
CA GLY A 520 18.67 17.69 -22.18
C GLY A 520 18.60 16.20 -21.96
N MET A 521 19.68 15.64 -21.42
CA MET A 521 19.74 14.24 -21.01
C MET A 521 18.99 14.00 -19.71
N LEU A 522 18.88 15.03 -18.85
CA LEU A 522 18.22 14.98 -17.55
C LEU A 522 16.78 15.48 -17.66
N ARG A 523 15.85 14.74 -17.09
CA ARG A 523 14.44 15.09 -16.93
C ARG A 523 14.20 15.94 -15.68
N SER A 524 14.75 15.49 -14.55
CA SER A 524 14.65 16.23 -13.28
C SER A 524 15.89 16.08 -12.42
N VAL A 525 16.06 17.02 -11.52
CA VAL A 525 17.02 16.95 -10.41
C VAL A 525 16.28 17.05 -9.10
N ASN A 526 16.69 16.25 -8.12
CA ASN A 526 16.16 16.24 -6.78
C ASN A 526 17.29 16.33 -5.74
N ALA A 527 16.97 16.92 -4.61
CA ALA A 527 17.85 16.98 -3.44
C ALA A 527 16.97 16.95 -2.18
N SER A 528 17.46 16.37 -1.12
CA SER A 528 16.76 16.36 0.15
C SER A 528 17.68 16.53 1.33
N VAL A 529 17.10 16.99 2.42
CA VAL A 529 17.72 16.98 3.75
C VAL A 529 16.64 16.64 4.76
N ALA A 530 16.99 15.76 5.70
CA ALA A 530 16.11 15.44 6.81
C ALA A 530 16.92 15.42 8.12
N ILE A 531 16.23 15.54 9.22
CA ILE A 531 16.74 15.25 10.55
C ILE A 531 15.69 14.48 11.31
N ASP A 532 16.11 13.35 11.85
CA ASP A 532 15.31 12.51 12.73
C ASP A 532 16.01 12.40 14.07
N ALA A 533 15.35 12.82 15.13
CA ALA A 533 15.90 12.81 16.49
C ALA A 533 14.93 12.08 17.42
N THR A 534 15.46 11.15 18.19
CA THR A 534 14.72 10.41 19.21
C THR A 534 15.39 10.61 20.55
N GLN A 535 14.63 11.08 21.53
CA GLN A 535 15.07 11.27 22.90
C GLN A 535 14.29 10.31 23.80
N ASP A 536 14.98 9.66 24.74
CA ASP A 536 14.34 8.94 25.82
C ASP A 536 13.65 9.92 26.79
N LEU A 537 12.44 9.59 27.25
CA LEU A 537 11.68 10.42 28.19
C LEU A 537 12.37 10.57 29.57
N GLU A 538 13.32 9.69 29.90
CA GLU A 538 14.17 9.80 31.09
C GLU A 538 15.36 10.76 30.86
N GLY A 539 15.57 11.21 29.63
CA GLY A 539 16.65 12.16 29.26
C GLY A 539 18.05 11.54 29.26
N THR A 540 18.14 10.22 29.17
CA THR A 540 19.41 9.47 29.25
C THR A 540 19.98 9.08 27.88
N GLU A 541 19.16 9.03 26.83
CA GLU A 541 19.53 8.57 25.50
C GLU A 541 19.04 9.52 24.41
N ASP A 542 19.99 10.06 23.65
CA ASP A 542 19.71 10.86 22.46
C ASP A 542 20.29 10.15 21.24
N SER A 543 19.43 9.82 20.28
CA SER A 543 19.83 9.30 18.97
C SER A 543 19.32 10.22 17.88
N TRP A 544 20.10 10.44 16.82
CA TRP A 544 19.64 11.22 15.69
C TRP A 544 20.30 10.76 14.40
N THR A 545 19.59 10.99 13.30
CA THR A 545 20.09 10.75 11.95
C THR A 545 19.83 11.99 11.11
N LEU A 546 20.85 12.39 10.34
CA LEU A 546 20.80 13.49 9.37
C LEU A 546 21.08 12.93 7.96
N PRO A 547 20.05 12.45 7.25
CA PRO A 547 20.14 12.10 5.84
C PRO A 547 20.28 13.36 4.99
N ILE A 548 21.23 13.38 4.09
CA ILE A 548 21.44 14.42 3.09
C ILE A 548 21.55 13.74 1.74
N GLN A 549 20.63 14.05 0.82
CA GLN A 549 20.72 13.66 -0.59
C GLN A 549 21.14 14.88 -1.41
N PRO A 550 22.43 15.08 -1.65
CA PRO A 550 22.91 16.22 -2.41
C PRO A 550 22.64 16.08 -3.91
N LEU A 551 22.40 14.84 -4.38
CA LEU A 551 22.26 14.54 -5.79
C LEU A 551 21.26 13.41 -6.02
N GLY A 552 20.18 13.72 -6.73
CA GLY A 552 19.28 12.78 -7.36
C GLY A 552 19.03 13.23 -8.79
N LEU A 553 19.22 12.34 -9.74
CA LEU A 553 19.10 12.59 -11.18
C LEU A 553 18.10 11.62 -11.78
N GLU A 554 17.10 12.15 -12.47
CA GLU A 554 16.20 11.39 -13.33
C GLU A 554 16.54 11.72 -14.79
N PHE A 555 16.83 10.71 -15.59
CA PHE A 555 17.16 10.87 -17.00
C PHE A 555 15.90 10.83 -17.88
N GLN A 556 15.99 11.33 -19.12
CA GLN A 556 14.90 11.22 -20.09
C GLN A 556 14.57 9.76 -20.46
N SER A 557 15.53 8.86 -20.27
CA SER A 557 15.35 7.41 -20.40
C SER A 557 14.57 6.78 -19.23
N GLU A 558 14.23 7.56 -18.18
CA GLU A 558 13.65 7.10 -16.89
C GLU A 558 14.61 6.24 -16.06
N ASP A 559 15.91 6.30 -16.33
CA ASP A 559 16.91 5.80 -15.41
C ASP A 559 17.08 6.78 -14.27
N GLU A 560 17.37 6.30 -13.06
CA GLU A 560 17.56 7.14 -11.88
C GLU A 560 18.92 6.86 -11.23
N LEU A 561 19.56 7.92 -10.74
CA LEU A 561 20.79 7.87 -9.95
C LEU A 561 20.58 8.71 -8.71
N GLU A 562 20.75 8.11 -7.54
CA GLU A 562 20.66 8.80 -6.26
C GLU A 562 21.88 8.54 -5.40
N TYR A 563 22.34 9.58 -4.70
CA TYR A 563 23.41 9.48 -3.74
C TYR A 563 23.04 10.21 -2.46
N GLU A 564 23.19 9.51 -1.32
CA GLU A 564 22.90 10.04 0.00
C GLU A 564 24.08 9.85 0.95
N VAL A 565 24.18 10.74 1.93
CA VAL A 565 25.09 10.63 3.07
C VAL A 565 24.30 10.78 4.34
N HIS A 566 24.40 9.81 5.24
CA HIS A 566 23.76 9.83 6.55
C HIS A 566 24.80 10.05 7.63
N GLN A 567 24.61 11.10 8.43
CA GLN A 567 25.29 11.25 9.71
C GLN A 567 24.38 10.67 10.79
N ILE A 568 24.88 9.72 11.55
CA ILE A 568 24.08 8.97 12.52
C ILE A 568 24.78 9.02 13.88
N VAL A 569 24.01 9.36 14.89
CA VAL A 569 24.39 9.14 16.29
C VAL A 569 23.36 8.22 16.91
N GLU A 570 23.80 7.08 17.40
CA GLU A 570 22.94 6.11 18.06
C GLU A 570 23.47 5.76 19.45
N ASN A 571 22.61 5.91 20.45
CA ASN A 571 22.87 5.46 21.81
C ASN A 571 22.23 4.09 22.03
N ILE A 572 23.03 3.14 22.47
CA ILE A 572 22.62 1.79 22.82
C ILE A 572 22.70 1.63 24.32
N SER A 573 21.55 1.45 24.98
CA SER A 573 21.46 1.24 26.44
C SER A 573 21.73 -0.21 26.84
N GLU A 574 21.27 -1.16 26.00
CA GLU A 574 21.38 -2.59 26.24
C GLU A 574 22.02 -3.29 25.04
N ALA A 575 22.89 -4.27 25.32
CA ALA A 575 23.51 -5.06 24.27
C ALA A 575 22.44 -5.84 23.45
N TYR A 576 22.63 -5.92 22.15
CA TYR A 576 21.83 -6.77 21.28
C TYR A 576 22.71 -7.43 20.21
N ASP A 577 22.27 -8.57 19.68
CA ASP A 577 23.00 -9.27 18.63
C ASP A 577 22.55 -8.77 17.25
N LEU A 578 23.53 -8.39 16.41
CA LEU A 578 23.29 -8.06 14.98
C LEU A 578 22.93 -9.30 14.18
N THR A 579 23.66 -10.36 14.42
CA THR A 579 23.47 -11.73 13.96
C THR A 579 23.90 -12.64 15.10
N ASP A 580 23.59 -13.92 15.03
CA ASP A 580 23.92 -14.88 16.07
C ASP A 580 25.39 -14.79 16.51
N GLY A 581 25.59 -14.44 17.79
CA GLY A 581 26.91 -14.34 18.41
C GLY A 581 27.77 -13.12 18.05
N VAL A 582 27.18 -12.07 17.44
CA VAL A 582 27.86 -10.82 17.14
C VAL A 582 27.19 -9.66 17.87
N PRO A 583 27.52 -9.41 19.15
CA PRO A 583 26.86 -8.39 19.93
C PRO A 583 27.34 -6.98 19.61
N VAL A 584 26.42 -6.03 19.65
CA VAL A 584 26.68 -4.59 19.79
C VAL A 584 26.62 -4.24 21.26
N ALA A 585 27.71 -3.72 21.81
CA ALA A 585 27.76 -3.33 23.19
C ALA A 585 27.00 -2.01 23.46
N PRO A 586 26.56 -1.77 24.73
CA PRO A 586 26.04 -0.47 25.12
C PRO A 586 27.08 0.64 24.90
N GLY A 587 26.63 1.78 24.38
CA GLY A 587 27.54 2.92 24.11
C GLY A 587 26.93 3.90 23.12
N ARG A 588 27.66 5.02 22.93
CA ARG A 588 27.35 6.04 21.93
C ARG A 588 28.20 5.78 20.68
N TYR A 589 27.52 5.63 19.55
CA TYR A 589 28.12 5.39 18.24
C TYR A 589 27.86 6.58 17.32
N GLU A 590 28.93 7.11 16.72
CA GLU A 590 28.89 8.13 15.69
C GLU A 590 29.28 7.48 14.36
N MET A 591 28.43 7.58 13.35
CA MET A 591 28.61 6.83 12.10
C MET A 591 28.31 7.72 10.90
N THR A 592 29.14 7.60 9.87
CA THR A 592 28.91 8.18 8.55
C THR A 592 28.65 7.05 7.57
N ARG A 593 27.49 7.06 6.92
CA ARG A 593 27.10 6.04 5.95
C ARG A 593 26.74 6.68 4.62
N HIS A 594 27.10 6.01 3.56
CA HIS A 594 26.87 6.44 2.18
C HIS A 594 25.93 5.46 1.50
N PHE A 595 25.03 6.00 0.68
CA PHE A 595 24.07 5.23 -0.09
C PHE A 595 24.14 5.66 -1.54
N LEU A 596 24.24 4.70 -2.44
CA LEU A 596 24.19 4.90 -3.88
C LEU A 596 23.11 3.98 -4.44
N SER A 597 22.12 4.56 -5.15
CA SER A 597 21.09 3.81 -5.87
C SER A 597 21.16 4.10 -7.35
N LEU A 598 21.07 3.05 -8.14
CA LEU A 598 20.98 3.05 -9.59
C LEU A 598 19.76 2.25 -9.99
N GLU A 599 18.72 2.91 -10.50
CA GLU A 599 17.53 2.25 -11.03
C GLU A 599 17.50 2.38 -12.56
N SER A 600 17.31 1.26 -13.25
CA SER A 600 17.13 1.28 -14.70
C SER A 600 15.65 1.37 -15.05
N SER A 601 15.36 2.08 -16.14
CA SER A 601 13.99 2.27 -16.61
C SER A 601 13.25 0.96 -16.86
N ASP A 602 12.05 0.89 -16.34
CA ASP A 602 11.11 -0.21 -16.54
C ASP A 602 10.54 -0.31 -17.97
N ARG A 603 10.91 0.61 -18.88
CA ARG A 603 10.52 0.55 -20.30
C ARG A 603 11.26 -0.53 -21.09
N ARG A 604 12.31 -1.11 -20.51
CA ARG A 604 13.14 -2.15 -21.16
C ARG A 604 12.61 -3.55 -20.86
N ASP A 605 13.04 -4.52 -21.65
CA ASP A 605 12.75 -5.95 -21.42
C ASP A 605 13.48 -6.49 -20.19
N TYR A 606 14.50 -5.79 -19.75
CA TYR A 606 15.26 -6.02 -18.53
C TYR A 606 15.44 -4.70 -17.81
N SER A 607 15.16 -4.71 -16.54
CA SER A 607 15.29 -3.59 -15.63
C SER A 607 15.82 -4.06 -14.29
N GLY A 608 16.06 -3.17 -13.37
CA GLY A 608 16.43 -3.50 -12.00
C GLY A 608 17.09 -2.34 -11.30
N GLU A 609 17.33 -2.56 -10.05
CA GLU A 609 17.93 -1.61 -9.14
C GLU A 609 19.18 -2.21 -8.49
N VAL A 610 20.18 -1.39 -8.29
CA VAL A 610 21.38 -1.70 -7.52
C VAL A 610 21.55 -0.65 -6.45
N GLU A 611 21.42 -1.07 -5.21
CA GLU A 611 21.69 -0.25 -4.04
C GLU A 611 23.02 -0.68 -3.42
N LEU A 612 23.87 0.28 -3.11
CA LEU A 612 25.11 0.10 -2.35
C LEU A 612 25.11 1.00 -1.14
N GLU A 613 25.28 0.41 0.02
CA GLU A 613 25.45 1.11 1.29
C GLU A 613 26.80 0.76 1.88
N TRP A 614 27.56 1.77 2.35
CA TRP A 614 28.86 1.54 2.98
C TRP A 614 29.19 2.63 3.99
N GLY A 615 30.08 2.34 4.94
CA GLY A 615 30.59 3.30 5.90
C GLY A 615 30.74 2.73 7.30
N ASP A 616 30.73 3.63 8.28
CA ASP A 616 30.88 3.27 9.68
C ASP A 616 29.68 2.49 10.21
N PHE A 617 29.91 1.53 11.09
CA PHE A 617 28.85 0.71 11.66
C PHE A 617 29.23 0.20 13.05
N PHE A 618 28.63 0.77 14.11
CA PHE A 618 28.81 0.43 15.53
C PHE A 618 30.27 0.24 15.97
N GLY A 619 31.12 1.21 15.62
CA GLY A 619 32.56 1.19 15.94
C GLY A 619 33.44 0.33 15.02
N GLY A 620 32.86 -0.18 13.95
CA GLY A 620 33.52 -0.86 12.87
C GLY A 620 33.05 -0.34 11.50
N HIS A 621 32.84 -1.22 10.54
CA HIS A 621 32.38 -0.86 9.19
C HIS A 621 31.44 -1.90 8.61
N MET A 622 30.61 -1.48 7.62
CA MET A 622 29.70 -2.34 6.88
C MET A 622 29.68 -1.96 5.40
N VAL A 623 29.48 -2.98 4.57
CA VAL A 623 29.08 -2.83 3.17
C VAL A 623 27.85 -3.69 2.95
N ARG A 624 26.80 -3.11 2.34
CA ARG A 624 25.58 -3.82 1.95
C ARG A 624 25.29 -3.58 0.48
N TRP A 625 25.03 -4.66 -0.23
CA TRP A 625 24.53 -4.65 -1.58
C TRP A 625 23.09 -5.13 -1.60
N ARG A 626 22.29 -4.50 -2.44
CA ARG A 626 20.99 -5.03 -2.85
C ARG A 626 20.88 -4.93 -4.36
N VAL A 627 20.53 -6.03 -4.99
CA VAL A 627 20.42 -6.10 -6.45
C VAL A 627 19.09 -6.77 -6.80
N THR A 628 18.26 -6.09 -7.59
CA THR A 628 16.91 -6.54 -7.92
C THR A 628 16.68 -6.54 -9.45
N PRO A 629 17.41 -7.37 -10.22
CA PRO A 629 17.18 -7.48 -11.66
C PRO A 629 15.84 -8.13 -11.96
N MET A 630 15.19 -7.63 -13.00
CA MET A 630 13.94 -8.14 -13.52
C MET A 630 14.02 -8.28 -15.03
N VAL A 631 13.46 -9.38 -15.55
CA VAL A 631 13.40 -9.66 -16.99
C VAL A 631 11.97 -10.03 -17.37
N ILE A 632 11.45 -9.34 -18.40
CA ILE A 632 10.11 -9.59 -18.98
C ILE A 632 10.30 -9.87 -20.48
N PRO A 633 10.66 -11.11 -20.85
CA PRO A 633 10.97 -11.45 -22.24
C PRO A 633 9.73 -11.49 -23.14
N GLY A 634 8.54 -11.38 -22.58
CA GLY A 634 7.27 -11.39 -23.30
C GLY A 634 6.07 -11.37 -22.34
N PRO A 635 4.85 -11.35 -22.88
CA PRO A 635 3.64 -11.12 -22.09
C PRO A 635 3.32 -12.23 -21.07
N ASN A 636 3.92 -13.40 -21.23
CA ASN A 636 3.60 -14.58 -20.42
C ASN A 636 4.60 -14.85 -19.30
N TYR A 637 5.74 -14.15 -19.26
CA TYR A 637 6.85 -14.51 -18.37
C TYR A 637 7.41 -13.27 -17.67
N ARG A 638 7.57 -13.37 -16.35
CA ARG A 638 8.34 -12.42 -15.55
C ARG A 638 9.29 -13.21 -14.64
N VAL A 639 10.55 -12.83 -14.67
CA VAL A 639 11.60 -13.38 -13.80
C VAL A 639 12.19 -12.24 -13.00
N GLY A 640 12.07 -12.29 -11.68
CA GLY A 640 12.65 -11.33 -10.75
C GLY A 640 13.61 -12.04 -9.80
N LEU A 641 14.74 -11.43 -9.53
CA LEU A 641 15.68 -11.85 -8.49
C LEU A 641 15.82 -10.67 -7.51
N SER A 642 15.77 -10.94 -6.22
CA SER A 642 16.22 -9.99 -5.21
C SER A 642 17.33 -10.65 -4.41
N TRP A 643 18.48 -9.99 -4.33
CA TRP A 643 19.62 -10.45 -3.55
C TRP A 643 20.15 -9.31 -2.71
N SER A 644 20.26 -9.55 -1.41
CA SER A 644 20.85 -8.62 -0.44
C SER A 644 21.97 -9.31 0.33
N ASP A 645 23.10 -8.66 0.44
CA ASP A 645 24.29 -9.12 1.18
C ASP A 645 24.81 -7.97 2.03
N ALA A 646 24.80 -8.13 3.33
CA ALA A 646 25.37 -7.19 4.28
C ALA A 646 26.52 -7.86 5.01
N SER A 647 27.73 -7.30 4.92
CA SER A 647 28.91 -7.82 5.57
C SER A 647 29.73 -6.70 6.21
N GLY A 648 30.39 -7.01 7.31
CA GLY A 648 31.17 -6.03 8.03
C GLY A 648 31.78 -6.57 9.29
N SER A 649 32.36 -5.66 10.09
CA SER A 649 32.92 -5.95 11.38
C SER A 649 32.48 -4.90 12.40
N VAL A 650 32.23 -5.33 13.60
CA VAL A 650 32.01 -4.50 14.79
C VAL A 650 32.97 -4.98 15.90
N PRO A 651 33.13 -4.27 16.98
CA PRO A 651 33.99 -4.74 18.09
C PRO A 651 33.60 -6.13 18.62
N GLY A 652 32.33 -6.54 18.46
CA GLY A 652 31.82 -7.86 18.85
C GLY A 652 32.19 -9.00 17.91
N GLY A 653 32.64 -8.73 16.69
CA GLY A 653 33.02 -9.75 15.72
C GLY A 653 32.76 -9.33 14.25
N GLU A 654 33.02 -10.26 13.34
CA GLU A 654 32.65 -10.13 11.93
C GLU A 654 31.27 -10.71 11.74
N PHE A 655 30.46 -10.11 10.83
CA PHE A 655 29.13 -10.58 10.49
C PHE A 655 28.91 -10.61 8.99
N ARG A 656 28.02 -11.49 8.56
CA ARG A 656 27.48 -11.52 7.22
C ARG A 656 26.05 -12.01 7.26
N ALA A 657 25.12 -11.19 6.73
CA ALA A 657 23.72 -11.53 6.58
C ALA A 657 23.33 -11.47 5.11
N GLN A 658 22.67 -12.50 4.62
CA GLN A 658 22.24 -12.60 3.22
C GLN A 658 20.76 -12.95 3.14
N ALA A 659 20.07 -12.36 2.18
CA ALA A 659 18.72 -12.77 1.80
C ALA A 659 18.62 -12.78 0.26
N ALA A 660 17.97 -13.81 -0.26
CA ALA A 660 17.72 -13.97 -1.68
C ALA A 660 16.28 -14.41 -1.95
N SER A 661 15.65 -13.87 -2.97
CA SER A 661 14.37 -14.37 -3.49
C SER A 661 14.39 -14.45 -5.01
N LEU A 662 13.75 -15.47 -5.54
CA LEU A 662 13.54 -15.68 -6.97
C LEU A 662 12.04 -15.79 -7.24
N ASP A 663 11.53 -14.85 -8.05
CA ASP A 663 10.16 -14.81 -8.53
C ASP A 663 10.09 -15.32 -9.96
N LEU A 664 9.26 -16.33 -10.20
CA LEU A 664 9.00 -16.88 -11.52
C LEU A 664 7.50 -16.87 -11.78
N ASP A 665 7.05 -15.87 -12.53
CA ASP A 665 5.64 -15.67 -12.83
C ASP A 665 5.32 -16.04 -14.28
N PHE A 666 4.30 -16.86 -14.45
CA PHE A 666 3.77 -17.30 -15.73
C PHE A 666 2.30 -16.88 -15.84
N SER A 667 1.97 -15.98 -16.78
CA SER A 667 0.62 -15.52 -17.06
C SER A 667 0.18 -16.06 -18.40
N PHE A 668 -0.56 -17.17 -18.40
CA PHE A 668 -1.02 -17.83 -19.62
C PHE A 668 -2.12 -17.04 -20.32
N THR A 669 -2.98 -16.41 -19.52
CA THR A 669 -4.05 -15.50 -19.94
C THR A 669 -4.30 -14.48 -18.82
N PRO A 670 -5.07 -13.40 -19.04
CA PRO A 670 -5.46 -12.50 -17.95
C PRO A 670 -6.21 -13.16 -16.78
N ASN A 671 -6.71 -14.39 -17.01
CA ASN A 671 -7.48 -15.15 -16.03
C ASN A 671 -6.77 -16.41 -15.52
N LEU A 672 -5.58 -16.73 -16.00
CA LEU A 672 -4.82 -17.92 -15.57
C LEU A 672 -3.35 -17.58 -15.37
N SER A 673 -2.91 -17.60 -14.13
CA SER A 673 -1.52 -17.33 -13.75
C SER A 673 -0.96 -18.44 -12.84
N TRP A 674 0.36 -18.60 -12.91
CA TRP A 674 1.15 -19.49 -12.06
C TRP A 674 2.35 -18.72 -11.54
N LYS A 675 2.36 -18.42 -10.23
CA LYS A 675 3.42 -17.67 -9.55
C LYS A 675 4.23 -18.56 -8.65
N ASN A 676 5.53 -18.40 -8.67
CA ASN A 676 6.45 -19.17 -7.86
C ASN A 676 7.42 -18.23 -7.15
N LEU A 677 7.56 -18.41 -5.85
CA LEU A 677 8.52 -17.70 -5.02
C LEU A 677 9.43 -18.72 -4.34
N LEU A 678 10.73 -18.56 -4.51
CA LEU A 678 11.77 -19.26 -3.79
C LEU A 678 12.58 -18.24 -3.00
N GLN A 679 12.77 -18.44 -1.70
CA GLN A 679 13.49 -17.46 -0.87
C GLN A 679 14.35 -18.15 0.19
N TYR A 680 15.52 -17.58 0.44
CA TYR A 680 16.49 -18.04 1.42
C TYR A 680 17.05 -16.87 2.20
N ASP A 681 17.31 -17.04 3.48
CA ASP A 681 18.09 -16.10 4.29
C ASP A 681 19.04 -16.85 5.23
N THR A 682 20.12 -16.18 5.59
CA THR A 682 21.15 -16.74 6.47
C THR A 682 20.84 -16.58 7.97
N ASP A 683 19.86 -15.76 8.32
CA ASP A 683 19.46 -15.53 9.72
C ASP A 683 18.63 -16.71 10.24
N SER A 684 17.59 -17.09 9.48
CA SER A 684 16.79 -18.29 9.78
C SER A 684 17.42 -19.59 9.26
N GLU A 685 18.40 -19.51 8.37
CA GLU A 685 18.97 -20.63 7.59
C GLU A 685 17.91 -21.44 6.83
N ASP A 686 16.78 -20.82 6.52
CA ASP A 686 15.63 -21.47 5.90
C ASP A 686 15.55 -21.17 4.40
N LEU A 687 15.34 -22.21 3.60
CA LEU A 687 14.91 -22.13 2.22
C LEU A 687 13.40 -22.33 2.15
N GLY A 688 12.64 -21.30 1.76
CA GLY A 688 11.19 -21.33 1.61
C GLY A 688 10.77 -21.38 0.14
N PHE A 689 9.69 -22.06 -0.14
CA PHE A 689 9.10 -22.17 -1.47
C PHE A 689 7.58 -22.01 -1.41
N GLN A 690 7.01 -21.20 -2.31
CA GLN A 690 5.58 -21.14 -2.56
C GLN A 690 5.32 -21.18 -4.07
N SER A 691 4.38 -22.03 -4.50
CA SER A 691 3.90 -22.12 -5.88
C SER A 691 2.40 -21.97 -5.88
N ARG A 692 1.86 -21.01 -6.62
CA ARG A 692 0.44 -20.68 -6.63
C ARG A 692 -0.09 -20.56 -8.06
N VAL A 693 -1.05 -21.42 -8.40
CA VAL A 693 -1.86 -21.30 -9.61
C VAL A 693 -3.17 -20.61 -9.24
N ARG A 694 -3.54 -19.54 -9.94
CA ARG A 694 -4.84 -18.88 -9.86
C ARG A 694 -5.54 -19.01 -11.20
N TRP A 695 -6.78 -19.49 -11.19
CA TRP A 695 -7.66 -19.51 -12.34
C TRP A 695 -8.97 -18.80 -12.02
N ILE A 696 -9.25 -17.70 -12.75
CA ILE A 696 -10.48 -16.92 -12.69
C ILE A 696 -11.37 -17.41 -13.82
N ARG A 697 -12.36 -18.27 -13.50
CA ARG A 697 -13.27 -18.80 -14.50
C ARG A 697 -14.19 -17.70 -15.06
N SER A 698 -14.69 -16.87 -14.19
CA SER A 698 -15.46 -15.64 -14.46
C SER A 698 -15.28 -14.69 -13.28
N PRO A 699 -15.59 -13.39 -13.41
CA PRO A 699 -15.49 -12.46 -12.28
C PRO A 699 -16.19 -13.01 -11.04
N GLY A 700 -15.47 -13.03 -9.90
CA GLY A 700 -15.96 -13.60 -8.63
C GLY A 700 -15.87 -15.12 -8.49
N GLN A 701 -15.38 -15.87 -9.49
CA GLN A 701 -15.16 -17.32 -9.39
C GLN A 701 -13.67 -17.64 -9.50
N ASN A 702 -13.08 -18.07 -8.40
CA ASN A 702 -11.64 -18.34 -8.33
C ASN A 702 -11.35 -19.80 -7.94
N LEU A 703 -10.33 -20.36 -8.59
CA LEU A 703 -9.67 -21.58 -8.16
C LEU A 703 -8.22 -21.24 -7.85
N PHE A 704 -7.77 -21.64 -6.66
CA PHE A 704 -6.37 -21.57 -6.25
C PHE A 704 -5.83 -22.97 -5.97
N LEU A 705 -4.66 -23.26 -6.51
CA LEU A 705 -3.85 -24.40 -6.12
C LEU A 705 -2.54 -23.84 -5.57
N VAL A 706 -2.28 -24.08 -4.29
CA VAL A 706 -1.11 -23.52 -3.58
C VAL A 706 -0.29 -24.66 -3.00
N GLY A 707 0.94 -24.78 -3.47
CA GLY A 707 1.96 -25.62 -2.89
C GLY A 707 2.96 -24.78 -2.10
N GLN A 708 3.26 -25.15 -0.88
CA GLN A 708 4.26 -24.48 -0.06
C GLN A 708 5.11 -25.49 0.71
N GLY A 709 6.34 -25.09 1.00
CA GLY A 709 7.26 -25.94 1.75
C GLY A 709 8.53 -25.19 2.14
N GLY A 710 9.32 -25.84 2.96
CA GLY A 710 10.59 -25.28 3.40
C GLY A 710 11.59 -26.34 3.76
N TRP A 711 12.82 -25.92 3.84
CA TRP A 711 13.97 -26.70 4.31
C TRP A 711 14.80 -25.81 5.22
N THR A 712 15.25 -26.34 6.35
CA THR A 712 16.20 -25.67 7.24
C THR A 712 17.58 -26.25 7.01
N LYS A 713 18.59 -25.42 6.96
CA LYS A 713 19.98 -25.86 6.87
C LYS A 713 20.45 -26.35 8.23
N TYR A 714 20.99 -27.57 8.28
CA TYR A 714 21.64 -28.16 9.45
C TYR A 714 23.10 -28.41 9.15
N GLY A 715 24.01 -27.68 9.81
CA GLY A 715 25.45 -27.76 9.57
C GLY A 715 25.87 -27.23 8.19
N LEU A 716 27.06 -27.60 7.72
CA LEU A 716 27.66 -27.00 6.52
C LEU A 716 27.05 -27.50 5.20
N ASP A 717 26.45 -28.71 5.15
CA ASP A 717 26.16 -29.39 3.87
C ASP A 717 24.78 -30.05 3.75
N SER A 718 23.86 -29.90 4.71
CA SER A 718 22.57 -30.57 4.65
C SER A 718 21.40 -29.66 4.90
N PHE A 719 20.40 -29.76 4.02
CA PHE A 719 19.07 -29.16 4.21
C PHE A 719 18.11 -30.24 4.68
N GLU A 720 17.50 -30.05 5.85
CA GLU A 720 16.41 -30.90 6.31
C GLU A 720 15.06 -30.34 5.91
N ARG A 721 14.21 -31.22 5.42
CA ARG A 721 12.87 -30.88 4.96
C ARG A 721 11.99 -30.47 6.14
N ARG A 722 11.32 -29.34 6.03
CA ARG A 722 10.21 -28.92 6.90
C ARG A 722 8.87 -29.44 6.40
N GLU A 723 7.82 -29.03 7.05
CA GLU A 723 6.44 -29.28 6.63
C GLU A 723 6.22 -28.80 5.19
N GLN A 724 5.48 -29.61 4.43
CA GLN A 724 5.00 -29.26 3.10
C GLN A 724 3.49 -29.34 3.08
N ALA A 725 2.87 -28.37 2.42
CA ALA A 725 1.43 -28.30 2.26
C ALA A 725 1.05 -28.11 0.79
N LEU A 726 -0.02 -28.76 0.39
CA LEU A 726 -0.71 -28.52 -0.87
C LEU A 726 -2.17 -28.20 -0.56
N SER A 727 -2.63 -27.02 -0.95
CA SER A 727 -4.00 -26.55 -0.71
C SER A 727 -4.71 -26.30 -2.04
N LEU A 728 -5.93 -26.78 -2.17
CA LEU A 728 -6.84 -26.49 -3.26
C LEU A 728 -8.03 -25.71 -2.70
N LYS A 729 -8.25 -24.48 -3.16
CA LYS A 729 -9.37 -23.64 -2.74
C LYS A 729 -10.25 -23.26 -3.94
N LEU A 730 -11.55 -23.44 -3.78
CA LEU A 730 -12.58 -23.01 -4.72
C LEU A 730 -13.45 -21.99 -4.04
N SER A 731 -13.69 -20.84 -4.69
CA SER A 731 -14.60 -19.81 -4.18
C SER A 731 -15.53 -19.28 -5.27
N TRP A 732 -16.75 -18.92 -4.90
CA TRP A 732 -17.78 -18.39 -5.78
C TRP A 732 -18.44 -17.15 -5.17
N SER A 733 -18.45 -16.04 -5.86
CA SER A 733 -19.31 -14.90 -5.53
C SER A 733 -20.68 -15.10 -6.16
N LEU A 734 -21.71 -15.14 -5.31
CA LEU A 734 -23.10 -15.17 -5.66
C LEU A 734 -23.72 -13.82 -5.26
N ARG A 735 -24.23 -13.07 -6.23
CA ARG A 735 -24.78 -11.74 -6.04
C ARG A 735 -26.28 -11.72 -6.36
N PHE A 736 -27.05 -11.01 -5.51
CA PHE A 736 -28.48 -10.95 -5.58
C PHE A 736 -29.01 -9.50 -5.58
#